data_beb5c5a5f5eb3a32831a758bd558a6cb
#
_entry.id   beb5c5a5f5eb3a32831a758bd558a6cb
#
_cell.length_a   1.000
_cell.length_b   1.000
_cell.length_c   1.000
_cell.angle_alpha   90.00
_cell.angle_beta   90.00
_cell.angle_gamma   90.00
#
_symmetry.space_group_name_H-M   'P 1'
#
loop_
_entity.id
_entity.type
_entity.pdbx_description
1 polymer ?
#
loop_
_entity_poly.entity_id
_entity_poly.type
_entity_poly.pdbx_seq_one_letter_code
_entity_poly.pdbx_strand_id
1 'polypeptide(L)'
;MTDKEQSAKRAQELRDKLNYYSRKYYVDDDPEIEDYEYDMLQRELKAIEDKYPDLVTPDSPTVRVGGSAENLFSKVEHRVRMESLQDAFSFAEIEEFDRRVRETERDVRYVVEPKIDGLSVSLEYTNGVLTRGSTRGDGDVGEDVTANLRTVRSIPLKIKTPLPFLEVRGEVYMPKSVFASLVTRQELDGEKPFKNPRNAAAGSLRQKDSKVTAGRGLDIFVFNVQQIEGAQLSSHKQSLDFLREQGFHTIPFYTRFDNITDVISELKRIGEIRSGLEYDIDGAVIKVDDFAQRERLGSTSKFPKWAVAFKYPPEEKTTKLVDIEIGVGRTGVLTPTAVFEPVLLAGSTVSRATLHNQDFITEKDIRIGDEVAIRKAGDIIPEVVRVVSHAENSVPYILPSICPSCSAPVIREEGEAAVRCVNPECPAQLLRNVIHFCSRDAMDIEGLGDALVEKFISENLISNVADIYDITAGEIMMLEGHQEKSAKNLVEAIERSKQNDLSRLLFALGIRHIGQKAAKLLSEHFGDIDSIIAASEEEIAEIDGFGGIMAKSAAEFFSMTQTADLIERLKAAGVNMKSLKEKSDDQRFAGLTFVLTGTLPTLSRKEATEIIENLGGKASSSVSKKTSYVVAGEEAGSKLQKATDLGIPVITQDDLLKMAGQE
;
A
#
# COMPACT_ATOMS: atom_id res chain seq x y z
N MET A 1 18.23 35.09 40.53
CA MET A 1 17.96 34.32 39.31
C MET A 1 18.31 35.19 38.09
N THR A 2 19.06 34.67 37.16
CA THR A 2 19.32 35.35 35.89
C THR A 2 18.05 35.41 35.03
N ASP A 3 17.95 36.32 34.08
CA ASP A 3 16.82 36.41 33.15
C ASP A 3 16.57 35.03 32.42
N LYS A 4 17.64 34.32 32.11
CA LYS A 4 17.58 32.98 31.52
C LYS A 4 17.01 31.91 32.48
N GLU A 5 17.36 31.94 33.76
CA GLU A 5 16.80 31.02 34.77
C GLU A 5 15.29 31.26 34.97
N GLN A 6 14.85 32.52 34.95
CA GLN A 6 13.42 32.83 35.03
C GLN A 6 12.69 32.37 33.77
N SER A 7 13.27 32.59 32.59
CA SER A 7 12.73 32.12 31.31
C SER A 7 12.64 30.59 31.24
N ALA A 8 13.64 29.87 31.73
CA ALA A 8 13.63 28.42 31.79
C ALA A 8 12.50 27.89 32.67
N LYS A 9 12.29 28.47 33.85
CA LYS A 9 11.18 28.09 34.73
C LYS A 9 9.84 28.38 34.06
N ARG A 10 9.68 29.53 33.45
CA ARG A 10 8.44 29.94 32.76
C ARG A 10 8.15 29.04 31.54
N ALA A 11 9.17 28.68 30.75
CA ALA A 11 9.02 27.76 29.65
C ALA A 11 8.54 26.38 30.10
N GLN A 12 9.05 25.87 31.22
CA GLN A 12 8.58 24.59 31.77
C GLN A 12 7.11 24.66 32.23
N GLU A 13 6.72 25.73 32.92
CA GLU A 13 5.32 25.95 33.36
C GLU A 13 4.37 26.02 32.13
N LEU A 14 4.80 26.67 31.06
CA LEU A 14 4.01 26.81 29.83
C LEU A 14 3.88 25.45 29.11
N ARG A 15 4.96 24.67 29.02
CA ARG A 15 4.91 23.31 28.42
C ARG A 15 3.95 22.41 29.18
N ASP A 16 4.04 22.40 30.51
CA ASP A 16 3.17 21.56 31.33
C ASP A 16 1.70 21.93 31.17
N LYS A 17 1.39 23.24 31.13
CA LYS A 17 0.03 23.74 30.90
C LYS A 17 -0.49 23.41 29.52
N LEU A 18 0.29 23.69 28.46
CA LEU A 18 -0.10 23.42 27.08
C LEU A 18 -0.32 21.95 26.80
N ASN A 19 0.53 21.08 27.33
CA ASN A 19 0.34 19.63 27.21
C ASN A 19 -0.90 19.16 27.99
N TYR A 20 -1.19 19.74 29.17
CA TYR A 20 -2.41 19.47 29.91
C TYR A 20 -3.67 19.90 29.17
N TYR A 21 -3.73 21.15 28.65
CA TYR A 21 -4.89 21.65 27.91
C TYR A 21 -5.08 20.94 26.56
N SER A 22 -3.97 20.63 25.89
CA SER A 22 -4.03 19.81 24.67
C SER A 22 -4.67 18.43 24.92
N ARG A 23 -4.32 17.78 26.02
CA ARG A 23 -4.95 16.54 26.43
C ARG A 23 -6.44 16.71 26.72
N LYS A 24 -6.79 17.71 27.50
CA LYS A 24 -8.18 18.03 27.87
C LYS A 24 -9.05 18.21 26.62
N TYR A 25 -8.52 18.95 25.64
CA TYR A 25 -9.23 19.21 24.40
C TYR A 25 -9.32 17.97 23.46
N TYR A 26 -8.15 17.30 23.18
CA TYR A 26 -8.07 16.27 22.14
C TYR A 26 -8.28 14.83 22.61
N VAL A 27 -8.19 14.57 23.92
CA VAL A 27 -8.28 13.21 24.48
C VAL A 27 -9.45 13.07 25.44
N ASP A 28 -9.65 14.05 26.33
CA ASP A 28 -10.69 13.99 27.36
C ASP A 28 -12.03 14.59 26.88
N ASP A 29 -12.05 15.26 25.71
CA ASP A 29 -13.20 16.01 25.12
C ASP A 29 -13.87 16.98 26.14
N ASP A 30 -13.04 17.61 26.97
CA ASP A 30 -13.42 18.47 28.08
C ASP A 30 -12.54 19.74 28.10
N PRO A 31 -12.71 20.67 27.13
CA PRO A 31 -11.89 21.87 27.02
C PRO A 31 -12.09 22.80 28.21
N GLU A 32 -11.01 23.14 28.91
CA GLU A 32 -11.01 24.01 30.09
C GLU A 32 -10.63 25.48 29.77
N ILE A 33 -10.09 25.75 28.57
CA ILE A 33 -9.76 27.11 28.12
C ILE A 33 -10.21 27.29 26.66
N GLU A 34 -10.38 28.56 26.25
CA GLU A 34 -10.70 28.95 24.88
C GLU A 34 -9.48 28.81 23.98
N ASP A 35 -9.70 28.54 22.67
CA ASP A 35 -8.63 28.40 21.66
C ASP A 35 -7.67 29.61 21.64
N TYR A 36 -8.21 30.82 21.84
CA TYR A 36 -7.43 32.06 21.92
C TYR A 36 -6.45 32.04 23.08
N GLU A 37 -6.88 31.56 24.26
CA GLU A 37 -6.00 31.50 25.45
C GLU A 37 -4.89 30.49 25.24
N TYR A 38 -5.22 29.32 24.63
CA TYR A 38 -4.24 28.31 24.27
C TYR A 38 -3.18 28.85 23.32
N ASP A 39 -3.60 29.58 22.27
CA ASP A 39 -2.72 30.20 21.28
C ASP A 39 -1.79 31.24 21.88
N MET A 40 -2.29 32.02 22.86
CA MET A 40 -1.46 33.03 23.56
C MET A 40 -0.37 32.38 24.42
N LEU A 41 -0.70 31.30 25.14
CA LEU A 41 0.29 30.51 25.89
C LEU A 41 1.34 29.88 24.97
N GLN A 42 0.92 29.37 23.81
CA GLN A 42 1.83 28.80 22.82
C GLN A 42 2.77 29.86 22.22
N ARG A 43 2.26 31.06 21.93
CA ARG A 43 3.08 32.18 21.45
C ARG A 43 4.10 32.66 22.51
N GLU A 44 3.69 32.70 23.79
CA GLU A 44 4.60 33.05 24.88
C GLU A 44 5.74 32.03 25.00
N LEU A 45 5.42 30.73 24.95
CA LEU A 45 6.42 29.67 24.97
C LEU A 45 7.37 29.77 23.79
N LYS A 46 6.83 29.96 22.57
CA LYS A 46 7.62 30.10 21.37
C LYS A 46 8.58 31.31 21.45
N ALA A 47 8.12 32.45 21.97
CA ALA A 47 8.97 33.62 22.12
C ALA A 47 10.14 33.41 23.10
N ILE A 48 9.94 32.62 24.16
CA ILE A 48 11.00 32.23 25.10
C ILE A 48 12.00 31.29 24.40
N GLU A 49 11.51 30.31 23.67
CA GLU A 49 12.33 29.30 22.97
C GLU A 49 13.09 29.89 21.78
N ASP A 50 12.50 30.87 21.07
CA ASP A 50 13.20 31.63 20.01
C ASP A 50 14.32 32.51 20.61
N LYS A 51 14.12 33.06 21.81
CA LYS A 51 15.15 33.86 22.54
C LYS A 51 16.27 32.97 23.11
N TYR A 52 15.94 31.76 23.54
CA TYR A 52 16.84 30.82 24.16
C TYR A 52 16.68 29.42 23.54
N PRO A 53 17.27 29.13 22.34
CA PRO A 53 17.11 27.88 21.64
C PRO A 53 17.52 26.63 22.41
N ASP A 54 18.41 26.75 23.38
CA ASP A 54 18.84 25.69 24.27
C ASP A 54 17.79 25.29 25.32
N LEU A 55 16.71 26.06 25.48
CA LEU A 55 15.56 25.70 26.31
C LEU A 55 14.50 24.87 25.55
N VAL A 56 14.63 24.70 24.23
CA VAL A 56 13.74 23.84 23.46
C VAL A 56 13.94 22.39 23.88
N THR A 57 12.85 21.72 24.24
CA THR A 57 12.88 20.31 24.63
C THR A 57 12.09 19.46 23.64
N PRO A 58 12.41 18.15 23.49
CA PRO A 58 11.71 17.26 22.55
C PRO A 58 10.20 17.14 22.81
N ASP A 59 9.74 17.42 24.03
CA ASP A 59 8.35 17.39 24.47
C ASP A 59 7.64 18.76 24.40
N SER A 60 8.32 19.79 23.85
CA SER A 60 7.69 21.11 23.66
C SER A 60 6.59 21.06 22.59
N PRO A 61 5.39 21.63 22.88
CA PRO A 61 4.34 21.77 21.87
C PRO A 61 4.79 22.60 20.63
N THR A 62 5.82 23.41 20.75
CA THR A 62 6.34 24.23 19.64
C THR A 62 7.12 23.43 18.61
N VAL A 63 7.63 22.24 18.94
CA VAL A 63 8.34 21.35 18.00
C VAL A 63 7.42 20.39 17.24
N ARG A 64 6.09 20.42 17.49
CA ARG A 64 5.14 19.56 16.77
C ARG A 64 5.17 19.78 15.25
N VAL A 65 5.46 21.01 14.82
CA VAL A 65 5.55 21.40 13.41
C VAL A 65 6.95 21.92 13.15
N GLY A 66 7.89 21.05 12.86
CA GLY A 66 9.28 21.43 12.55
C GLY A 66 10.00 20.28 11.85
N GLY A 67 10.66 20.57 10.72
CA GLY A 67 11.46 19.65 9.94
C GLY A 67 11.65 20.17 8.53
N SER A 68 12.82 19.90 7.91
CA SER A 68 13.02 20.07 6.48
C SER A 68 12.28 18.94 5.75
N ALA A 69 11.72 19.23 4.56
CA ALA A 69 11.11 18.20 3.71
C ALA A 69 12.16 17.12 3.36
N GLU A 70 11.92 15.90 3.78
CA GLU A 70 12.77 14.75 3.45
C GLU A 70 12.32 14.14 2.11
N ASN A 71 13.28 13.74 1.29
CA ASN A 71 12.96 13.17 -0.03
C ASN A 71 12.48 11.71 0.04
N LEU A 72 12.81 10.95 1.11
CA LEU A 72 12.41 9.57 1.34
C LEU A 72 12.30 9.31 2.85
N PHE A 73 11.29 8.52 3.26
CA PHE A 73 11.20 8.03 4.63
C PHE A 73 12.23 6.93 4.87
N SER A 74 12.99 7.02 5.97
CA SER A 74 13.90 5.96 6.37
C SER A 74 13.11 4.72 6.79
N LYS A 75 13.68 3.53 6.53
CA LYS A 75 13.09 2.27 6.98
C LYS A 75 13.36 2.05 8.46
N VAL A 76 12.36 1.49 9.15
CA VAL A 76 12.42 1.13 10.57
C VAL A 76 12.08 -0.34 10.72
N GLU A 77 12.99 -1.13 11.26
CA GLU A 77 12.70 -2.49 11.69
C GLU A 77 11.95 -2.46 13.04
N HIS A 78 10.85 -3.21 13.12
CA HIS A 78 10.06 -3.32 14.33
C HIS A 78 10.72 -4.28 15.31
N ARG A 79 10.88 -3.86 16.58
CA ARG A 79 11.41 -4.74 17.65
C ARG A 79 10.48 -5.92 17.92
N VAL A 80 9.19 -5.66 17.84
CA VAL A 80 8.14 -6.67 17.95
C VAL A 80 7.33 -6.64 16.67
N ARG A 81 7.23 -7.77 16.01
CA ARG A 81 6.48 -7.88 14.75
C ARG A 81 5.05 -7.36 14.89
N MET A 82 4.62 -6.53 13.94
CA MET A 82 3.26 -6.01 13.89
C MET A 82 2.35 -7.00 13.14
N GLU A 83 1.94 -8.06 13.83
CA GLU A 83 1.12 -9.13 13.27
C GLU A 83 -0.23 -8.63 12.74
N SER A 84 -0.69 -9.26 11.65
CA SER A 84 -2.07 -9.12 11.18
C SER A 84 -3.01 -10.00 12.00
N LEU A 85 -4.32 -9.80 11.90
CA LEU A 85 -5.32 -10.65 12.54
C LEU A 85 -5.93 -11.62 11.51
N GLN A 86 -6.38 -12.77 11.99
CA GLN A 86 -7.24 -13.65 11.20
C GLN A 86 -8.64 -13.01 11.11
N ASP A 87 -9.20 -12.94 9.90
CA ASP A 87 -10.58 -12.47 9.72
C ASP A 87 -11.58 -13.60 9.95
N ALA A 88 -12.75 -13.25 10.50
CA ALA A 88 -13.92 -14.08 10.64
C ALA A 88 -15.14 -13.31 10.11
N PHE A 89 -15.99 -13.98 9.32
CA PHE A 89 -17.12 -13.36 8.61
C PHE A 89 -18.49 -13.84 9.11
N SER A 90 -18.52 -14.75 10.07
CA SER A 90 -19.73 -15.29 10.66
C SER A 90 -19.58 -15.50 12.16
N PHE A 91 -20.73 -15.49 12.87
CA PHE A 91 -20.73 -15.81 14.30
C PHE A 91 -20.30 -17.25 14.57
N ALA A 92 -20.57 -18.19 13.65
CA ALA A 92 -20.10 -19.57 13.75
C ALA A 92 -18.56 -19.65 13.75
N GLU A 93 -17.88 -18.81 12.98
CA GLU A 93 -16.42 -18.72 13.00
C GLU A 93 -15.89 -18.12 14.32
N ILE A 94 -16.64 -17.24 14.98
CA ILE A 94 -16.31 -16.72 16.30
C ILE A 94 -16.51 -17.80 17.38
N GLU A 95 -17.56 -18.60 17.29
CA GLU A 95 -17.76 -19.77 18.16
C GLU A 95 -16.64 -20.81 17.97
N GLU A 96 -16.21 -21.03 16.73
CA GLU A 96 -15.07 -21.92 16.41
C GLU A 96 -13.73 -21.36 16.93
N PHE A 97 -13.54 -20.04 16.91
CA PHE A 97 -12.40 -19.39 17.55
C PHE A 97 -12.39 -19.67 19.06
N ASP A 98 -13.52 -19.45 19.76
CA ASP A 98 -13.65 -19.75 21.20
C ASP A 98 -13.36 -21.23 21.50
N ARG A 99 -13.90 -22.15 20.68
CA ARG A 99 -13.65 -23.58 20.82
C ARG A 99 -12.15 -23.89 20.76
N ARG A 100 -11.44 -23.38 19.77
CA ARG A 100 -9.98 -23.57 19.62
C ARG A 100 -9.19 -22.98 20.77
N VAL A 101 -9.56 -21.80 21.26
CA VAL A 101 -8.93 -21.16 22.43
C VAL A 101 -9.13 -22.04 23.67
N ARG A 102 -10.34 -22.57 23.87
CA ARG A 102 -10.69 -23.42 25.04
C ARG A 102 -10.11 -24.85 24.99
N GLU A 103 -9.57 -25.27 23.88
CA GLU A 103 -8.76 -26.51 23.82
C GLU A 103 -7.46 -26.38 24.62
N THR A 104 -6.91 -25.15 24.69
CA THR A 104 -5.67 -24.87 25.43
C THR A 104 -5.94 -24.21 26.78
N GLU A 105 -6.92 -23.30 26.86
CA GLU A 105 -7.20 -22.47 28.01
C GLU A 105 -8.67 -22.62 28.47
N ARG A 106 -8.93 -22.87 29.75
CA ARG A 106 -10.30 -23.16 30.23
C ARG A 106 -11.06 -21.92 30.69
N ASP A 107 -10.43 -21.02 31.46
CA ASP A 107 -11.09 -19.85 32.07
C ASP A 107 -10.72 -18.59 31.25
N VAL A 108 -11.21 -18.52 30.02
CA VAL A 108 -10.86 -17.45 29.11
C VAL A 108 -11.88 -16.31 29.19
N ARG A 109 -11.36 -15.09 29.25
CA ARG A 109 -12.10 -13.85 29.11
C ARG A 109 -11.66 -13.12 27.86
N TYR A 110 -12.60 -12.44 27.24
CA TYR A 110 -12.35 -11.73 26.01
C TYR A 110 -12.57 -10.23 26.18
N VAL A 111 -11.76 -9.43 25.49
CA VAL A 111 -12.02 -8.00 25.30
C VAL A 111 -12.46 -7.80 23.87
N VAL A 112 -13.57 -7.09 23.69
CA VAL A 112 -14.10 -6.71 22.38
C VAL A 112 -13.89 -5.22 22.18
N GLU A 113 -13.35 -4.85 21.04
CA GLU A 113 -13.03 -3.48 20.66
C GLU A 113 -13.37 -3.21 19.18
N PRO A 114 -13.71 -1.96 18.79
CA PRO A 114 -13.93 -1.63 17.38
C PRO A 114 -12.62 -1.75 16.61
N LYS A 115 -12.71 -2.26 15.38
CA LYS A 115 -11.60 -2.30 14.43
C LYS A 115 -11.60 -1.03 13.59
N ILE A 116 -10.79 -0.07 14.00
CA ILE A 116 -10.68 1.22 13.32
C ILE A 116 -10.12 1.03 11.90
N ASP A 117 -10.70 1.72 10.94
CA ASP A 117 -10.22 1.72 9.55
C ASP A 117 -9.32 2.92 9.26
N GLY A 118 -8.03 2.72 9.42
CA GLY A 118 -7.01 3.76 9.29
C GLY A 118 -5.66 3.24 8.82
N LEU A 119 -4.58 3.83 9.31
CA LEU A 119 -3.20 3.42 9.09
C LEU A 119 -2.54 3.02 10.41
N SER A 120 -2.11 1.77 10.50
CA SER A 120 -1.48 1.23 11.71
C SER A 120 -0.07 1.77 11.91
N VAL A 121 0.22 2.24 13.11
CA VAL A 121 1.50 2.81 13.51
C VAL A 121 1.99 2.25 14.83
N SER A 122 3.32 2.26 15.02
CA SER A 122 4.00 2.07 16.29
C SER A 122 4.52 3.41 16.79
N LEU A 123 4.39 3.65 18.11
CA LEU A 123 4.93 4.83 18.82
C LEU A 123 5.87 4.34 19.92
N GLU A 124 7.12 4.79 19.89
CA GLU A 124 8.13 4.46 20.88
C GLU A 124 8.43 5.65 21.78
N TYR A 125 8.43 5.40 23.07
CA TYR A 125 8.75 6.37 24.12
C TYR A 125 9.96 5.88 24.90
N THR A 126 10.95 6.75 25.08
CA THR A 126 12.12 6.50 25.93
C THR A 126 12.12 7.52 27.04
N ASN A 127 12.24 7.07 28.28
CA ASN A 127 12.15 7.92 29.49
C ASN A 127 10.89 8.81 29.48
N GLY A 128 9.81 8.27 28.95
CA GLY A 128 8.51 8.93 28.87
C GLY A 128 8.36 9.95 27.73
N VAL A 129 9.33 10.15 26.85
CA VAL A 129 9.28 11.10 25.73
C VAL A 129 9.17 10.33 24.41
N LEU A 130 8.32 10.80 23.49
CA LEU A 130 8.17 10.22 22.14
C LEU A 130 9.47 10.37 21.37
N THR A 131 10.12 9.25 21.07
CA THR A 131 11.40 9.21 20.33
C THR A 131 11.23 8.81 18.88
N ARG A 132 10.31 7.87 18.58
CA ARG A 132 10.09 7.37 17.23
C ARG A 132 8.64 7.03 16.98
N GLY A 133 8.19 7.23 15.76
CA GLY A 133 6.92 6.74 15.28
C GLY A 133 7.05 6.19 13.85
N SER A 134 6.55 4.97 13.61
CA SER A 134 6.70 4.28 12.34
C SER A 134 5.40 3.65 11.86
N THR A 135 5.23 3.52 10.53
CA THR A 135 4.12 2.76 9.95
C THR A 135 4.36 1.27 10.12
N ARG A 136 3.28 0.46 10.05
CA ARG A 136 3.40 -1.00 10.12
C ARG A 136 4.25 -1.60 9.00
N GLY A 137 4.19 -1.05 7.77
CA GLY A 137 4.79 -1.66 6.60
C GLY A 137 4.28 -3.09 6.35
N ASP A 138 5.20 -4.02 6.12
CA ASP A 138 4.91 -5.46 5.96
C ASP A 138 4.75 -6.21 7.31
N GLY A 139 4.93 -5.52 8.41
CA GLY A 139 4.88 -6.03 9.77
C GLY A 139 6.25 -6.24 10.40
N ASP A 140 7.29 -6.41 9.62
CA ASP A 140 8.68 -6.50 10.07
C ASP A 140 9.41 -5.16 9.87
N VAL A 141 9.15 -4.47 8.73
CA VAL A 141 9.78 -3.19 8.37
C VAL A 141 8.72 -2.16 7.99
N GLY A 142 8.75 -1.01 8.63
CA GLY A 142 7.92 0.15 8.35
C GLY A 142 8.72 1.36 7.85
N GLU A 143 8.05 2.51 7.79
CA GLU A 143 8.63 3.81 7.43
C GLU A 143 8.65 4.72 8.66
N ASP A 144 9.74 5.44 8.89
CA ASP A 144 9.81 6.47 9.93
C ASP A 144 8.95 7.67 9.55
N VAL A 145 7.89 7.88 10.30
CA VAL A 145 6.95 9.01 10.13
C VAL A 145 6.86 9.86 11.40
N THR A 146 7.92 9.84 12.21
CA THR A 146 7.98 10.52 13.51
C THR A 146 7.60 11.99 13.42
N ALA A 147 8.16 12.71 12.44
CA ALA A 147 7.87 14.14 12.24
C ALA A 147 6.39 14.39 11.97
N ASN A 148 5.75 13.53 11.19
CA ASN A 148 4.33 13.61 10.84
C ASN A 148 3.45 13.21 12.03
N LEU A 149 3.77 12.13 12.75
CA LEU A 149 3.03 11.69 13.93
C LEU A 149 3.07 12.73 15.06
N ARG A 150 4.16 13.48 15.23
CA ARG A 150 4.23 14.58 16.19
C ARG A 150 3.20 15.68 15.92
N THR A 151 2.72 15.82 14.69
CA THR A 151 1.68 16.80 14.32
C THR A 151 0.27 16.36 14.73
N VAL A 152 0.05 15.08 14.99
CA VAL A 152 -1.23 14.53 15.47
C VAL A 152 -1.39 14.90 16.93
N ARG A 153 -2.35 15.78 17.22
CA ARG A 153 -2.44 16.45 18.54
C ARG A 153 -2.82 15.53 19.70
N SER A 154 -3.56 14.47 19.41
CA SER A 154 -3.93 13.41 20.38
C SER A 154 -2.78 12.47 20.74
N ILE A 155 -1.63 12.53 20.05
CA ILE A 155 -0.41 11.81 20.44
C ILE A 155 0.32 12.61 21.51
N PRO A 156 0.49 12.10 22.74
CA PRO A 156 1.26 12.78 23.77
C PRO A 156 2.75 12.76 23.38
N LEU A 157 3.40 13.94 23.36
CA LEU A 157 4.86 14.01 23.17
C LEU A 157 5.61 13.53 24.40
N LYS A 158 4.93 13.54 25.56
CA LYS A 158 5.43 13.05 26.83
C LYS A 158 4.30 12.38 27.60
N ILE A 159 4.53 11.17 28.08
CA ILE A 159 3.61 10.42 28.95
C ILE A 159 3.80 10.81 30.41
N LYS A 160 2.79 10.56 31.27
CA LYS A 160 2.82 10.96 32.68
C LYS A 160 3.93 10.27 33.49
N THR A 161 4.11 8.98 33.29
CA THR A 161 5.13 8.19 33.98
C THR A 161 6.37 8.06 33.11
N PRO A 162 7.55 8.50 33.55
CA PRO A 162 8.78 8.41 32.76
C PRO A 162 9.31 6.95 32.75
N LEU A 163 8.62 6.07 32.01
CA LEU A 163 9.06 4.71 31.82
C LEU A 163 10.39 4.64 31.02
N PRO A 164 11.30 3.73 31.35
CA PRO A 164 12.53 3.53 30.58
C PRO A 164 12.23 3.31 29.10
N PHE A 165 11.26 2.43 28.78
CA PHE A 165 10.78 2.19 27.44
C PHE A 165 9.30 1.83 27.41
N LEU A 166 8.58 2.37 26.43
CA LEU A 166 7.20 2.00 26.11
C LEU A 166 7.02 2.03 24.61
N GLU A 167 6.59 0.92 24.02
CA GLU A 167 6.12 0.85 22.63
C GLU A 167 4.63 0.54 22.61
N VAL A 168 3.86 1.37 21.90
CA VAL A 168 2.42 1.21 21.74
C VAL A 168 2.04 1.17 20.28
N ARG A 169 0.95 0.45 19.98
CA ARG A 169 0.37 0.37 18.65
C ARG A 169 -0.95 1.11 18.61
N GLY A 170 -1.14 1.91 17.57
CA GLY A 170 -2.36 2.66 17.32
C GLY A 170 -2.77 2.64 15.86
N GLU A 171 -3.97 3.12 15.59
CA GLU A 171 -4.49 3.34 14.24
C GLU A 171 -4.73 4.83 14.05
N VAL A 172 -3.97 5.44 13.11
CA VAL A 172 -4.19 6.83 12.68
C VAL A 172 -5.34 6.85 11.70
N TYR A 173 -6.30 7.71 11.95
CA TYR A 173 -7.50 7.84 11.12
C TYR A 173 -7.82 9.30 10.82
N MET A 174 -8.74 9.54 9.92
CA MET A 174 -9.30 10.86 9.64
C MET A 174 -10.78 10.86 10.06
N PRO A 175 -11.21 11.74 10.97
CA PRO A 175 -12.62 11.89 11.30
C PRO A 175 -13.47 12.18 10.07
N LYS A 176 -14.70 11.68 10.02
CA LYS A 176 -15.62 11.84 8.87
C LYS A 176 -15.91 13.29 8.54
N SER A 177 -16.10 14.13 9.55
CA SER A 177 -16.32 15.57 9.40
C SER A 177 -15.10 16.27 8.78
N VAL A 178 -13.88 15.89 9.19
CA VAL A 178 -12.61 16.40 8.63
C VAL A 178 -12.43 15.94 7.18
N PHE A 179 -12.73 14.66 6.91
CA PHE A 179 -12.67 14.11 5.56
C PHE A 179 -13.59 14.84 4.58
N ALA A 180 -14.85 15.07 4.98
CA ALA A 180 -15.81 15.82 4.16
C ALA A 180 -15.31 17.23 3.81
N SER A 181 -14.74 17.94 4.80
CA SER A 181 -14.15 19.28 4.61
C SER A 181 -12.93 19.23 3.68
N LEU A 182 -12.09 18.19 3.78
CA LEU A 182 -10.92 18.01 2.93
C LEU A 182 -11.31 17.75 1.47
N VAL A 183 -12.29 16.85 1.23
CA VAL A 183 -12.81 16.57 -0.12
C VAL A 183 -13.35 17.83 -0.78
N THR A 184 -14.20 18.60 -0.07
CA THR A 184 -14.74 19.88 -0.58
C THR A 184 -13.61 20.84 -0.98
N ARG A 185 -12.54 20.94 -0.17
CA ARG A 185 -11.40 21.80 -0.49
C ARG A 185 -10.66 21.32 -1.74
N GLN A 186 -10.38 20.01 -1.84
CA GLN A 186 -9.71 19.43 -3.01
C GLN A 186 -10.51 19.66 -4.30
N GLU A 187 -11.84 19.53 -4.25
CA GLU A 187 -12.71 19.83 -5.39
C GLU A 187 -12.64 21.31 -5.80
N LEU A 188 -12.63 22.24 -4.82
CA LEU A 188 -12.50 23.68 -5.09
C LEU A 188 -11.13 24.05 -5.68
N ASP A 189 -10.06 23.37 -5.23
CA ASP A 189 -8.70 23.58 -5.69
C ASP A 189 -8.40 22.84 -7.00
N GLY A 190 -9.36 22.06 -7.56
CA GLY A 190 -9.20 21.27 -8.78
C GLY A 190 -8.31 20.05 -8.61
N GLU A 191 -8.05 19.63 -7.38
CA GLU A 191 -7.29 18.43 -7.05
C GLU A 191 -8.18 17.19 -7.13
N LYS A 192 -7.56 16.03 -7.37
CA LYS A 192 -8.28 14.76 -7.29
C LYS A 192 -8.59 14.41 -5.83
N PRO A 193 -9.88 14.34 -5.42
CA PRO A 193 -10.23 14.08 -4.03
C PRO A 193 -9.87 12.65 -3.60
N PHE A 194 -9.59 12.48 -2.32
CA PHE A 194 -9.41 11.16 -1.71
C PHE A 194 -10.71 10.36 -1.78
N LYS A 195 -10.59 9.05 -1.95
CA LYS A 195 -11.76 8.16 -2.12
C LYS A 195 -12.47 7.81 -0.82
N ASN A 196 -11.73 7.75 0.29
CA ASN A 196 -12.26 7.41 1.62
C ASN A 196 -11.35 7.97 2.74
N PRO A 197 -11.84 8.02 4.00
CA PRO A 197 -11.07 8.52 5.15
C PRO A 197 -9.75 7.78 5.38
N ARG A 198 -9.70 6.45 5.19
CA ARG A 198 -8.48 5.65 5.33
C ARG A 198 -7.39 6.07 4.35
N ASN A 199 -7.73 6.21 3.05
CA ASN A 199 -6.78 6.66 2.05
C ASN A 199 -6.31 8.10 2.31
N ALA A 200 -7.21 8.95 2.81
CA ALA A 200 -6.89 10.31 3.20
C ALA A 200 -5.93 10.33 4.40
N ALA A 201 -6.15 9.51 5.43
CA ALA A 201 -5.25 9.36 6.56
C ALA A 201 -3.87 8.86 6.15
N ALA A 202 -3.81 7.77 5.38
CA ALA A 202 -2.56 7.18 4.89
C ALA A 202 -1.77 8.15 4.01
N GLY A 203 -2.43 8.80 3.03
CA GLY A 203 -1.81 9.80 2.15
C GLY A 203 -1.35 11.06 2.90
N SER A 204 -2.08 11.48 3.94
CA SER A 204 -1.72 12.62 4.77
C SER A 204 -0.56 12.32 5.72
N LEU A 205 -0.51 11.12 6.31
CA LEU A 205 0.59 10.75 7.22
C LEU A 205 1.92 10.54 6.47
N ARG A 206 1.89 10.23 5.18
CA ARG A 206 3.07 10.02 4.33
C ARG A 206 3.44 11.25 3.50
N GLN A 207 3.09 12.46 3.95
CA GLN A 207 3.53 13.71 3.34
C GLN A 207 5.00 13.99 3.67
N LYS A 208 5.76 14.46 2.69
CA LYS A 208 7.18 14.82 2.85
C LYS A 208 7.37 16.03 3.76
N ASP A 209 6.41 16.95 3.78
CA ASP A 209 6.38 18.13 4.65
C ASP A 209 5.36 17.91 5.77
N SER A 210 5.82 17.82 7.01
CA SER A 210 4.97 17.67 8.20
C SER A 210 3.97 18.81 8.41
N LYS A 211 4.21 20.00 7.83
CA LYS A 211 3.25 21.11 7.84
C LYS A 211 1.96 20.77 7.10
N VAL A 212 2.07 20.01 6.00
CA VAL A 212 0.90 19.53 5.27
C VAL A 212 0.11 18.55 6.15
N THR A 213 0.79 17.60 6.81
CA THR A 213 0.16 16.66 7.75
C THR A 213 -0.53 17.39 8.90
N ALA A 214 0.10 18.43 9.47
CA ALA A 214 -0.48 19.22 10.56
C ALA A 214 -1.83 19.89 10.19
N GLY A 215 -2.00 20.28 8.91
CA GLY A 215 -3.23 20.85 8.39
C GLY A 215 -4.33 19.83 8.03
N ARG A 216 -4.08 18.52 8.19
CA ARG A 216 -5.00 17.45 7.76
C ARG A 216 -5.98 16.99 8.82
N GLY A 217 -5.83 17.42 10.08
CA GLY A 217 -6.75 17.05 11.17
C GLY A 217 -6.82 15.55 11.47
N LEU A 218 -5.66 14.88 11.39
CA LEU A 218 -5.55 13.45 11.73
C LEU A 218 -5.72 13.24 13.24
N ASP A 219 -6.26 12.07 13.59
CA ASP A 219 -6.37 11.59 14.95
C ASP A 219 -5.88 10.14 15.08
N ILE A 220 -5.74 9.62 16.31
CA ILE A 220 -5.26 8.27 16.56
C ILE A 220 -6.07 7.60 17.68
N PHE A 221 -6.35 6.30 17.52
CA PHE A 221 -6.72 5.45 18.64
C PHE A 221 -5.60 4.45 18.95
N VAL A 222 -5.12 4.47 20.20
CA VAL A 222 -4.11 3.50 20.67
C VAL A 222 -4.84 2.28 21.25
N PHE A 223 -4.47 1.09 20.79
CA PHE A 223 -5.18 -0.16 21.11
C PHE A 223 -4.30 -1.30 21.62
N ASN A 224 -2.99 -1.11 21.74
CA ASN A 224 -2.11 -2.17 22.24
C ASN A 224 -0.82 -1.61 22.85
N VAL A 225 -0.34 -2.21 23.94
CA VAL A 225 1.04 -2.11 24.40
C VAL A 225 1.83 -3.24 23.75
N GLN A 226 2.84 -2.89 22.94
CA GLN A 226 3.72 -3.86 22.27
C GLN A 226 4.86 -4.29 23.20
N GLN A 227 5.50 -3.31 23.85
CA GLN A 227 6.59 -3.53 24.78
C GLN A 227 6.55 -2.48 25.90
N ILE A 228 6.89 -2.87 27.12
CA ILE A 228 6.96 -1.98 28.27
C ILE A 228 8.10 -2.40 29.20
N GLU A 229 8.88 -1.41 29.66
CA GLU A 229 9.88 -1.58 30.69
C GLU A 229 9.56 -0.67 31.87
N GLY A 230 9.73 -1.16 33.10
CA GLY A 230 9.47 -0.38 34.31
C GLY A 230 8.04 -0.48 34.85
N ALA A 231 7.14 -1.25 34.19
CA ALA A 231 5.83 -1.60 34.71
C ALA A 231 5.45 -3.02 34.31
N GLN A 232 4.52 -3.63 35.06
CA GLN A 232 3.98 -4.95 34.73
C GLN A 232 2.48 -4.87 34.48
N LEU A 233 2.06 -5.40 33.35
CA LEU A 233 0.67 -5.49 32.91
C LEU A 233 0.30 -6.96 32.76
N SER A 234 -0.85 -7.37 33.29
CA SER A 234 -1.29 -8.77 33.27
C SER A 234 -2.41 -9.04 32.30
N SER A 235 -3.13 -7.99 31.83
CA SER A 235 -4.26 -8.16 30.92
C SER A 235 -4.39 -7.01 29.94
N HIS A 236 -5.09 -7.29 28.86
CA HIS A 236 -5.34 -6.31 27.80
C HIS A 236 -6.18 -5.13 28.29
N LYS A 237 -7.25 -5.41 29.03
CA LYS A 237 -8.06 -4.35 29.63
C LYS A 237 -7.23 -3.45 30.52
N GLN A 238 -6.41 -4.03 31.39
CA GLN A 238 -5.48 -3.28 32.25
C GLN A 238 -4.52 -2.43 31.40
N SER A 239 -4.01 -2.95 30.29
CA SER A 239 -3.10 -2.19 29.43
C SER A 239 -3.78 -0.97 28.80
N LEU A 240 -5.04 -1.09 28.38
CA LEU A 240 -5.80 0.04 27.84
C LEU A 240 -6.14 1.07 28.91
N ASP A 241 -6.53 0.63 30.09
CA ASP A 241 -6.74 1.51 31.26
C ASP A 241 -5.45 2.27 31.60
N PHE A 242 -4.30 1.57 31.64
CA PHE A 242 -2.98 2.17 31.86
C PHE A 242 -2.65 3.21 30.76
N LEU A 243 -2.85 2.90 29.47
CA LEU A 243 -2.60 3.83 28.38
C LEU A 243 -3.42 5.11 28.51
N ARG A 244 -4.69 4.99 28.87
CA ARG A 244 -5.57 6.13 29.13
C ARG A 244 -5.04 6.99 30.29
N GLU A 245 -4.57 6.38 31.37
CA GLU A 245 -3.94 7.08 32.49
C GLU A 245 -2.66 7.79 32.06
N GLN A 246 -1.88 7.22 31.13
CA GLN A 246 -0.67 7.86 30.59
C GLN A 246 -0.97 9.03 29.64
N GLY A 247 -2.22 9.23 29.22
CA GLY A 247 -2.64 10.34 28.38
C GLY A 247 -2.80 9.98 26.90
N PHE A 248 -2.85 8.71 26.55
CA PHE A 248 -3.16 8.29 25.18
C PHE A 248 -4.66 8.36 24.90
N HIS A 249 -5.00 8.74 23.68
CA HIS A 249 -6.33 8.56 23.13
C HIS A 249 -6.51 7.07 22.77
N THR A 250 -7.13 6.33 23.67
CA THR A 250 -7.39 4.89 23.51
C THR A 250 -8.69 4.67 22.76
N ILE A 251 -8.87 3.47 22.18
CA ILE A 251 -10.15 3.08 21.58
C ILE A 251 -11.32 3.42 22.53
N PRO A 252 -12.44 3.94 21.98
CA PRO A 252 -13.48 4.59 22.78
C PRO A 252 -14.26 3.60 23.67
N PHE A 253 -14.36 2.35 23.26
CA PHE A 253 -14.99 1.30 24.05
C PHE A 253 -14.25 -0.03 23.89
N TYR A 254 -14.01 -0.69 25.03
CA TYR A 254 -13.37 -2.00 25.14
C TYR A 254 -13.96 -2.72 26.35
N THR A 255 -14.90 -3.59 26.07
CA THR A 255 -15.63 -4.30 27.13
C THR A 255 -15.10 -5.71 27.26
N ARG A 256 -14.93 -6.16 28.53
CA ARG A 256 -14.52 -7.51 28.83
C ARG A 256 -15.73 -8.40 29.09
N PHE A 257 -15.69 -9.59 28.49
CA PHE A 257 -16.74 -10.60 28.55
C PHE A 257 -16.18 -11.94 29.06
N ASP A 258 -16.99 -12.66 29.82
CA ASP A 258 -16.62 -13.97 30.40
C ASP A 258 -17.02 -15.14 29.50
N ASN A 259 -17.84 -14.92 28.48
CA ASN A 259 -18.31 -15.96 27.57
C ASN A 259 -18.51 -15.44 26.14
N ILE A 260 -18.56 -16.37 25.19
CA ILE A 260 -18.63 -16.02 23.75
C ILE A 260 -20.03 -15.51 23.33
N THR A 261 -21.09 -15.88 24.05
CA THR A 261 -22.45 -15.41 23.71
C THR A 261 -22.58 -13.91 23.94
N ASP A 262 -22.02 -13.39 25.01
CA ASP A 262 -21.99 -11.95 25.29
C ASP A 262 -21.09 -11.22 24.32
N VAL A 263 -19.95 -11.82 23.90
CA VAL A 263 -19.09 -11.31 22.83
C VAL A 263 -19.89 -11.15 21.54
N ILE A 264 -20.65 -12.16 21.12
CA ILE A 264 -21.50 -12.11 19.90
C ILE A 264 -22.57 -11.00 20.03
N SER A 265 -23.13 -10.83 21.21
CA SER A 265 -24.11 -9.77 21.48
C SER A 265 -23.47 -8.39 21.32
N GLU A 266 -22.24 -8.21 21.80
CA GLU A 266 -21.48 -6.96 21.61
C GLU A 266 -21.10 -6.72 20.16
N LEU A 267 -20.70 -7.76 19.42
CA LEU A 267 -20.46 -7.63 17.98
C LEU A 267 -21.69 -7.12 17.24
N LYS A 268 -22.89 -7.62 17.54
CA LYS A 268 -24.14 -7.14 16.98
C LYS A 268 -24.37 -5.67 17.31
N ARG A 269 -24.20 -5.28 18.59
CA ARG A 269 -24.35 -3.89 19.05
C ARG A 269 -23.39 -2.95 18.31
N ILE A 270 -22.12 -3.32 18.16
CA ILE A 270 -21.12 -2.52 17.40
C ILE A 270 -21.57 -2.39 15.94
N GLY A 271 -22.07 -3.47 15.32
CA GLY A 271 -22.60 -3.45 13.97
C GLY A 271 -23.75 -2.47 13.76
N GLU A 272 -24.62 -2.34 14.76
CA GLU A 272 -25.77 -1.41 14.72
C GLU A 272 -25.34 0.06 14.84
N ILE A 273 -24.36 0.37 15.68
CA ILE A 273 -23.93 1.75 15.94
C ILE A 273 -22.89 2.28 14.94
N ARG A 274 -22.23 1.41 14.14
CA ARG A 274 -21.08 1.76 13.31
C ARG A 274 -21.30 2.91 12.35
N SER A 275 -22.50 3.03 11.80
CA SER A 275 -22.85 4.10 10.84
C SER A 275 -22.89 5.49 11.48
N GLY A 276 -23.17 5.57 12.78
CA GLY A 276 -23.24 6.81 13.55
C GLY A 276 -21.91 7.26 14.16
N LEU A 277 -20.82 6.49 14.01
CA LEU A 277 -19.51 6.87 14.53
C LEU A 277 -18.86 7.93 13.64
N GLU A 278 -18.12 8.87 14.26
CA GLU A 278 -17.30 9.88 13.56
C GLU A 278 -16.07 9.32 12.85
N TYR A 279 -15.79 8.04 13.00
CA TYR A 279 -14.70 7.31 12.36
C TYR A 279 -15.24 6.03 11.73
N ASP A 280 -14.55 5.53 10.72
CA ASP A 280 -14.92 4.27 10.08
C ASP A 280 -14.34 3.08 10.84
N ILE A 281 -15.12 2.00 10.90
CA ILE A 281 -14.70 0.69 11.39
C ILE A 281 -15.05 -0.37 10.35
N ASP A 282 -14.11 -1.25 10.06
CA ASP A 282 -14.28 -2.38 9.14
C ASP A 282 -14.67 -3.68 9.84
N GLY A 283 -14.74 -3.65 11.18
CA GLY A 283 -15.03 -4.81 12.00
C GLY A 283 -14.99 -4.52 13.48
N ALA A 284 -14.85 -5.59 14.24
CA ALA A 284 -14.50 -5.56 15.67
C ALA A 284 -13.43 -6.60 15.96
N VAL A 285 -12.58 -6.35 16.95
CA VAL A 285 -11.51 -7.27 17.34
C VAL A 285 -11.86 -7.91 18.66
N ILE A 286 -11.75 -9.24 18.71
CA ILE A 286 -11.90 -10.04 19.91
C ILE A 286 -10.50 -10.50 20.32
N LYS A 287 -10.12 -10.24 21.56
CA LYS A 287 -8.81 -10.61 22.11
C LYS A 287 -8.97 -11.35 23.41
N VAL A 288 -8.22 -12.41 23.65
CA VAL A 288 -8.08 -13.01 24.97
C VAL A 288 -7.50 -11.96 25.92
N ASP A 289 -8.11 -11.75 27.09
CA ASP A 289 -7.72 -10.66 27.99
C ASP A 289 -6.38 -10.91 28.70
N ASP A 290 -6.16 -12.10 29.26
CA ASP A 290 -5.00 -12.46 30.06
C ASP A 290 -3.72 -12.66 29.19
N PHE A 291 -2.64 -11.97 29.54
CA PHE A 291 -1.40 -12.03 28.76
C PHE A 291 -0.66 -13.35 28.90
N ALA A 292 -0.70 -14.01 30.06
CA ALA A 292 -0.09 -15.32 30.22
C ALA A 292 -0.83 -16.40 29.41
N GLN A 293 -2.15 -16.27 29.23
CA GLN A 293 -2.91 -17.12 28.31
C GLN A 293 -2.52 -16.87 26.86
N ARG A 294 -2.33 -15.60 26.46
CA ARG A 294 -1.86 -15.26 25.09
C ARG A 294 -0.51 -15.90 24.79
N GLU A 295 0.42 -15.86 25.74
CA GLU A 295 1.74 -16.46 25.58
C GLU A 295 1.66 -17.97 25.33
N ARG A 296 0.81 -18.69 26.10
CA ARG A 296 0.60 -20.13 25.91
C ARG A 296 -0.12 -20.49 24.61
N LEU A 297 -1.07 -19.65 24.16
CA LEU A 297 -1.76 -19.81 22.87
C LEU A 297 -0.83 -19.57 21.69
N GLY A 298 0.08 -18.61 21.83
CA GLY A 298 1.07 -18.26 20.83
C GLY A 298 0.49 -17.72 19.52
N SER A 299 1.31 -17.74 18.48
CA SER A 299 0.98 -17.26 17.14
C SER A 299 1.25 -18.34 16.09
N THR A 300 0.61 -18.23 14.95
CA THR A 300 1.01 -18.93 13.71
C THR A 300 2.10 -18.11 13.00
N SER A 301 2.56 -18.54 11.84
CA SER A 301 3.48 -17.75 11.02
C SER A 301 2.89 -16.42 10.52
N LYS A 302 1.56 -16.22 10.62
CA LYS A 302 0.86 -15.06 10.07
C LYS A 302 0.01 -14.32 11.11
N PHE A 303 -0.62 -15.03 12.04
CA PHE A 303 -1.65 -14.48 12.94
C PHE A 303 -1.49 -14.99 14.37
N PRO A 304 -1.81 -14.16 15.38
CA PRO A 304 -1.95 -14.60 16.77
C PRO A 304 -3.15 -15.53 16.92
N LYS A 305 -3.01 -16.58 17.73
CA LYS A 305 -4.11 -17.51 18.04
C LYS A 305 -5.08 -16.98 19.09
N TRP A 306 -4.67 -15.94 19.81
CA TRP A 306 -5.40 -15.31 20.91
C TRP A 306 -6.26 -14.12 20.48
N ALA A 307 -6.31 -13.79 19.17
CA ALA A 307 -7.11 -12.70 18.66
C ALA A 307 -7.72 -13.05 17.31
N VAL A 308 -8.89 -12.49 17.03
CA VAL A 308 -9.60 -12.61 15.75
C VAL A 308 -10.30 -11.29 15.42
N ALA A 309 -10.34 -10.92 14.15
CA ALA A 309 -11.07 -9.76 13.66
C ALA A 309 -12.40 -10.22 13.03
N PHE A 310 -13.52 -9.86 13.65
CA PHE A 310 -14.82 -10.07 13.06
C PHE A 310 -15.11 -8.96 12.03
N LYS A 311 -15.35 -9.34 10.80
CA LYS A 311 -15.68 -8.44 9.70
C LYS A 311 -17.18 -8.38 9.50
N TYR A 312 -17.73 -7.18 9.52
CA TYR A 312 -19.16 -7.02 9.21
C TYR A 312 -19.41 -7.29 7.71
N PRO A 313 -20.56 -7.85 7.37
CA PRO A 313 -20.95 -7.94 5.96
C PRO A 313 -20.82 -6.56 5.29
N PRO A 314 -20.29 -6.51 4.07
CA PRO A 314 -20.26 -5.27 3.30
C PRO A 314 -21.68 -4.67 3.19
N GLU A 315 -21.73 -3.35 3.24
CA GLU A 315 -23.01 -2.65 3.00
C GLU A 315 -23.45 -2.92 1.56
N GLU A 316 -24.70 -3.38 1.40
CA GLU A 316 -25.37 -3.49 0.11
C GLU A 316 -26.39 -2.37 -0.05
N LYS A 317 -26.45 -1.77 -1.23
CA LYS A 317 -27.49 -0.81 -1.62
C LYS A 317 -28.10 -1.23 -2.94
N THR A 318 -29.39 -0.97 -3.07
CA THR A 318 -30.09 -1.14 -4.33
C THR A 318 -30.08 0.17 -5.11
N THR A 319 -29.78 0.09 -6.39
CA THR A 319 -29.80 1.22 -7.32
C THR A 319 -30.23 0.76 -8.70
N LYS A 320 -30.69 1.71 -9.53
CA LYS A 320 -31.11 1.44 -10.90
C LYS A 320 -29.91 1.46 -11.85
N LEU A 321 -29.78 0.41 -12.65
CA LEU A 321 -28.83 0.33 -13.75
C LEU A 321 -29.32 1.15 -14.94
N VAL A 322 -28.66 2.26 -15.19
CA VAL A 322 -29.08 3.22 -16.23
C VAL A 322 -28.51 2.83 -17.60
N ASP A 323 -27.26 2.39 -17.63
CA ASP A 323 -26.55 2.05 -18.86
C ASP A 323 -25.40 1.07 -18.60
N ILE A 324 -24.84 0.48 -19.68
CA ILE A 324 -23.62 -0.32 -19.64
C ILE A 324 -22.64 0.26 -20.66
N GLU A 325 -21.62 0.95 -20.19
CA GLU A 325 -20.55 1.49 -21.01
C GLU A 325 -19.47 0.43 -21.30
N ILE A 326 -18.97 0.42 -22.52
CA ILE A 326 -17.94 -0.53 -22.95
C ILE A 326 -16.61 0.20 -23.13
N GLY A 327 -15.67 -0.08 -22.24
CA GLY A 327 -14.28 0.33 -22.39
C GLY A 327 -13.48 -0.66 -23.24
N VAL A 328 -12.50 -0.17 -23.99
CA VAL A 328 -11.54 -1.03 -24.71
C VAL A 328 -10.18 -0.92 -24.02
N GLY A 329 -9.73 -2.05 -23.52
CA GLY A 329 -8.43 -2.14 -22.84
C GLY A 329 -7.25 -2.17 -23.78
N ARG A 330 -6.04 -2.09 -23.25
CA ARG A 330 -4.77 -2.11 -23.99
C ARG A 330 -4.62 -3.31 -24.94
N THR A 331 -5.07 -4.47 -24.53
CA THR A 331 -5.03 -5.71 -25.33
C THR A 331 -6.30 -5.93 -26.15
N GLY A 332 -7.08 -4.88 -26.41
CA GLY A 332 -8.33 -4.94 -27.15
C GLY A 332 -9.53 -5.49 -26.36
N VAL A 333 -9.35 -5.91 -25.11
CA VAL A 333 -10.44 -6.48 -24.29
C VAL A 333 -11.54 -5.46 -24.08
N LEU A 334 -12.79 -5.86 -24.40
CA LEU A 334 -13.98 -5.09 -24.11
C LEU A 334 -14.34 -5.29 -22.63
N THR A 335 -14.31 -4.22 -21.84
CA THR A 335 -14.63 -4.24 -20.42
C THR A 335 -15.96 -3.52 -20.16
N PRO A 336 -17.05 -4.24 -19.87
CA PRO A 336 -18.32 -3.63 -19.53
C PRO A 336 -18.28 -2.99 -18.15
N THR A 337 -18.81 -1.79 -18.02
CA THR A 337 -18.97 -1.02 -16.80
C THR A 337 -20.42 -0.60 -16.63
N ALA A 338 -21.06 -1.03 -15.56
CA ALA A 338 -22.39 -0.60 -15.20
C ALA A 338 -22.38 0.88 -14.79
N VAL A 339 -23.36 1.64 -15.26
CA VAL A 339 -23.64 3.03 -14.87
C VAL A 339 -24.98 3.05 -14.12
N PHE A 340 -24.98 3.60 -12.90
CA PHE A 340 -26.11 3.61 -11.99
C PHE A 340 -26.65 5.00 -11.73
N GLU A 341 -27.89 5.09 -11.27
CA GLU A 341 -28.31 6.24 -10.50
C GLU A 341 -27.39 6.37 -9.27
N PRO A 342 -26.80 7.57 -9.01
CA PRO A 342 -25.83 7.74 -7.94
C PRO A 342 -26.43 7.35 -6.58
N VAL A 343 -25.72 6.52 -5.82
CA VAL A 343 -26.15 6.07 -4.49
C VAL A 343 -25.00 6.15 -3.49
N LEU A 344 -25.31 6.59 -2.26
CA LEU A 344 -24.35 6.63 -1.17
C LEU A 344 -24.15 5.21 -0.63
N LEU A 345 -22.91 4.69 -0.76
CA LEU A 345 -22.52 3.36 -0.34
C LEU A 345 -21.21 3.42 0.41
N ALA A 346 -21.20 2.98 1.68
CA ALA A 346 -20.03 3.00 2.56
C ALA A 346 -19.24 4.32 2.46
N GLY A 347 -19.93 5.44 2.73
CA GLY A 347 -19.33 6.78 2.85
C GLY A 347 -18.91 7.46 1.54
N SER A 348 -19.14 6.85 0.37
CA SER A 348 -18.88 7.51 -0.92
C SER A 348 -20.04 7.33 -1.91
N THR A 349 -20.24 8.31 -2.80
CA THR A 349 -21.21 8.20 -3.89
C THR A 349 -20.67 7.29 -4.98
N VAL A 350 -21.42 6.21 -5.26
CA VAL A 350 -21.13 5.24 -6.30
C VAL A 350 -22.09 5.44 -7.45
N SER A 351 -21.58 5.59 -8.67
CA SER A 351 -22.35 5.69 -9.91
C SER A 351 -21.91 4.69 -10.97
N ARG A 352 -20.83 3.93 -10.70
CA ARG A 352 -20.23 2.97 -11.65
C ARG A 352 -19.72 1.74 -10.95
N ALA A 353 -19.82 0.56 -11.60
CA ALA A 353 -19.18 -0.68 -11.15
C ALA A 353 -18.74 -1.55 -12.32
N THR A 354 -17.70 -2.36 -12.12
CA THR A 354 -17.28 -3.30 -13.16
C THR A 354 -18.28 -4.44 -13.31
N LEU A 355 -18.50 -4.86 -14.57
CA LEU A 355 -19.25 -6.07 -14.92
C LEU A 355 -18.35 -7.18 -15.46
N HIS A 356 -17.04 -6.99 -15.38
CA HIS A 356 -15.99 -7.95 -15.74
C HIS A 356 -16.02 -8.39 -17.21
N ASN A 357 -17.01 -9.20 -17.63
CA ASN A 357 -17.13 -9.78 -18.97
C ASN A 357 -18.58 -10.20 -19.27
N GLN A 358 -18.81 -10.74 -20.49
CA GLN A 358 -20.12 -11.21 -20.90
C GLN A 358 -20.66 -12.37 -20.03
N ASP A 359 -19.79 -13.28 -19.58
CA ASP A 359 -20.22 -14.43 -18.79
C ASP A 359 -20.81 -14.01 -17.46
N PHE A 360 -20.19 -13.01 -16.79
CA PHE A 360 -20.68 -12.42 -15.56
C PHE A 360 -22.06 -11.75 -15.75
N ILE A 361 -22.23 -11.01 -16.86
CA ILE A 361 -23.51 -10.38 -17.21
C ILE A 361 -24.60 -11.44 -17.40
N THR A 362 -24.26 -12.51 -18.13
CA THR A 362 -25.18 -13.61 -18.43
C THR A 362 -25.53 -14.43 -17.20
N GLU A 363 -24.53 -14.78 -16.37
CA GLU A 363 -24.73 -15.54 -15.13
C GLU A 363 -25.68 -14.83 -14.17
N LYS A 364 -25.55 -13.49 -14.04
CA LYS A 364 -26.38 -12.68 -13.17
C LYS A 364 -27.64 -12.15 -13.85
N ASP A 365 -27.83 -12.42 -15.12
CA ASP A 365 -28.94 -11.92 -15.96
C ASP A 365 -29.14 -10.40 -15.85
N ILE A 366 -28.02 -9.64 -15.96
CA ILE A 366 -28.03 -8.19 -15.81
C ILE A 366 -28.55 -7.53 -17.09
N ARG A 367 -29.54 -6.62 -16.95
CA ARG A 367 -30.19 -5.92 -18.05
C ARG A 367 -30.26 -4.42 -17.77
N ILE A 368 -30.16 -3.59 -18.79
CA ILE A 368 -30.34 -2.14 -18.63
C ILE A 368 -31.75 -1.84 -18.14
N GLY A 369 -31.86 -0.97 -17.15
CA GLY A 369 -33.10 -0.60 -16.47
C GLY A 369 -33.39 -1.38 -15.19
N ASP A 370 -32.67 -2.47 -14.92
CA ASP A 370 -32.88 -3.30 -13.73
C ASP A 370 -32.55 -2.56 -12.42
N GLU A 371 -33.20 -2.98 -11.35
CA GLU A 371 -32.74 -2.71 -10.00
C GLU A 371 -31.69 -3.74 -9.60
N VAL A 372 -30.50 -3.27 -9.22
CA VAL A 372 -29.37 -4.12 -8.87
C VAL A 372 -28.88 -3.82 -7.46
N ALA A 373 -28.50 -4.85 -6.72
CA ALA A 373 -27.80 -4.71 -5.46
C ALA A 373 -26.29 -4.56 -5.75
N ILE A 374 -25.70 -3.51 -5.19
CA ILE A 374 -24.27 -3.24 -5.31
C ILE A 374 -23.62 -3.23 -3.93
N ARG A 375 -22.34 -3.59 -3.89
CA ARG A 375 -21.47 -3.47 -2.71
C ARG A 375 -20.09 -3.02 -3.13
N LYS A 376 -19.23 -2.72 -2.16
CA LYS A 376 -17.80 -2.53 -2.41
C LYS A 376 -17.04 -3.81 -2.07
N ALA A 377 -16.40 -4.42 -3.06
CA ALA A 377 -15.47 -5.53 -2.84
C ALA A 377 -14.21 -5.01 -2.13
N GLY A 378 -13.86 -5.64 -1.00
CA GLY A 378 -12.73 -5.21 -0.17
C GLY A 378 -12.85 -3.76 0.32
N ASP A 379 -14.08 -3.27 0.54
CA ASP A 379 -14.44 -1.90 0.95
C ASP A 379 -14.00 -0.78 -0.02
N ILE A 380 -13.51 -1.13 -1.20
CA ILE A 380 -12.92 -0.17 -2.16
C ILE A 380 -13.64 -0.19 -3.52
N ILE A 381 -13.77 -1.37 -4.14
CA ILE A 381 -14.19 -1.50 -5.55
C ILE A 381 -15.68 -1.80 -5.64
N PRO A 382 -16.51 -0.92 -6.23
CA PRO A 382 -17.91 -1.21 -6.44
C PRO A 382 -18.12 -2.39 -7.40
N GLU A 383 -19.00 -3.32 -7.02
CA GLU A 383 -19.42 -4.47 -7.84
C GLU A 383 -20.91 -4.70 -7.77
N VAL A 384 -21.49 -5.29 -8.83
CA VAL A 384 -22.88 -5.76 -8.83
C VAL A 384 -22.93 -7.13 -8.19
N VAL A 385 -23.69 -7.25 -7.11
CA VAL A 385 -23.87 -8.52 -6.38
C VAL A 385 -24.90 -9.40 -7.09
N ARG A 386 -26.08 -8.83 -7.35
CA ARG A 386 -27.21 -9.53 -7.97
C ARG A 386 -28.23 -8.55 -8.54
N VAL A 387 -29.08 -9.01 -9.42
CA VAL A 387 -30.30 -8.34 -9.82
C VAL A 387 -31.35 -8.50 -8.70
N VAL A 388 -32.01 -7.41 -8.33
CA VAL A 388 -33.11 -7.38 -7.34
C VAL A 388 -34.45 -7.54 -8.07
N SER A 389 -34.65 -6.78 -9.14
CA SER A 389 -35.83 -6.87 -10.00
C SER A 389 -35.47 -6.44 -11.43
N HIS A 390 -36.11 -7.07 -12.41
CA HIS A 390 -36.00 -6.68 -13.80
C HIS A 390 -36.96 -5.54 -14.14
N ALA A 391 -36.52 -4.62 -14.99
CA ALA A 391 -37.39 -3.61 -15.54
C ALA A 391 -38.38 -4.24 -16.52
N GLU A 392 -39.57 -3.63 -16.61
CA GLU A 392 -40.58 -4.07 -17.55
C GLU A 392 -40.05 -3.98 -19.00
N ASN A 393 -40.17 -5.07 -19.76
CA ASN A 393 -39.65 -5.22 -21.10
C ASN A 393 -38.09 -5.15 -21.26
N SER A 394 -37.31 -5.28 -20.19
CA SER A 394 -35.85 -5.37 -20.28
C SER A 394 -35.46 -6.64 -21.04
N VAL A 395 -34.34 -6.53 -21.81
CA VAL A 395 -33.80 -7.67 -22.57
C VAL A 395 -32.40 -8.01 -22.06
N PRO A 396 -31.97 -9.29 -22.14
CA PRO A 396 -30.61 -9.68 -21.79
C PRO A 396 -29.59 -8.84 -22.53
N TYR A 397 -28.59 -8.32 -21.80
CA TYR A 397 -27.53 -7.51 -22.39
C TYR A 397 -26.46 -8.38 -23.05
N ILE A 398 -26.11 -8.06 -24.28
CA ILE A 398 -25.05 -8.73 -25.05
C ILE A 398 -24.03 -7.68 -25.46
N LEU A 399 -22.73 -7.96 -25.26
CA LEU A 399 -21.65 -7.12 -25.73
C LEU A 399 -21.72 -6.91 -27.24
N PRO A 400 -21.36 -5.72 -27.74
CA PRO A 400 -21.39 -5.44 -29.16
C PRO A 400 -20.47 -6.39 -29.94
N SER A 401 -20.87 -6.75 -31.16
CA SER A 401 -20.07 -7.56 -32.09
C SER A 401 -19.01 -6.73 -32.83
N ILE A 402 -19.02 -5.41 -32.66
CA ILE A 402 -18.06 -4.46 -33.22
C ILE A 402 -17.45 -3.60 -32.11
N CYS A 403 -16.21 -3.21 -32.29
CA CYS A 403 -15.50 -2.35 -31.35
C CYS A 403 -16.13 -0.95 -31.30
N PRO A 404 -16.48 -0.42 -30.11
CA PRO A 404 -17.09 0.92 -29.99
C PRO A 404 -16.13 2.06 -30.38
N SER A 405 -14.81 1.81 -30.40
CA SER A 405 -13.80 2.82 -30.72
C SER A 405 -13.44 2.87 -32.20
N CYS A 406 -13.30 1.73 -32.88
CA CYS A 406 -12.81 1.69 -34.29
C CYS A 406 -13.74 0.96 -35.25
N SER A 407 -14.90 0.49 -34.79
CA SER A 407 -15.90 -0.27 -35.57
C SER A 407 -15.40 -1.57 -36.19
N ALA A 408 -14.20 -2.03 -35.88
CA ALA A 408 -13.71 -3.34 -36.31
C ALA A 408 -14.45 -4.48 -35.60
N PRO A 409 -14.49 -5.69 -36.20
CA PRO A 409 -15.06 -6.86 -35.53
C PRO A 409 -14.38 -7.15 -34.18
N VAL A 410 -15.13 -7.70 -33.24
CA VAL A 410 -14.57 -8.26 -32.01
C VAL A 410 -14.72 -9.76 -32.03
N ILE A 411 -13.76 -10.46 -31.43
CA ILE A 411 -13.76 -11.92 -31.35
C ILE A 411 -13.67 -12.37 -29.88
N ARG A 412 -14.14 -13.56 -29.64
CA ARG A 412 -13.90 -14.31 -28.40
C ARG A 412 -13.13 -15.57 -28.77
N GLU A 413 -11.92 -15.71 -28.20
CA GLU A 413 -11.12 -16.93 -28.40
C GLU A 413 -11.74 -18.09 -27.61
N GLU A 414 -11.61 -19.29 -28.15
CA GLU A 414 -12.13 -20.50 -27.51
C GLU A 414 -11.42 -20.74 -26.14
N GLY A 415 -12.21 -20.91 -25.11
CA GLY A 415 -11.68 -21.05 -23.73
C GLY A 415 -11.40 -19.74 -22.99
N GLU A 416 -11.53 -18.58 -23.63
CA GLU A 416 -11.41 -17.27 -22.96
C GLU A 416 -12.77 -16.62 -22.67
N ALA A 417 -12.89 -15.97 -21.51
CA ALA A 417 -14.05 -15.16 -21.16
C ALA A 417 -14.01 -13.75 -21.83
N ALA A 418 -12.86 -13.34 -22.35
CA ALA A 418 -12.61 -12.01 -22.86
C ALA A 418 -13.04 -11.89 -24.32
N VAL A 419 -13.83 -10.85 -24.65
CA VAL A 419 -14.14 -10.42 -26.01
C VAL A 419 -13.17 -9.31 -26.40
N ARG A 420 -12.56 -9.35 -27.60
CA ARG A 420 -11.47 -8.46 -28.00
C ARG A 420 -11.66 -7.82 -29.35
N CYS A 421 -11.30 -6.55 -29.45
CA CYS A 421 -11.08 -5.89 -30.74
C CYS A 421 -9.80 -6.42 -31.38
N VAL A 422 -9.88 -6.85 -32.64
CA VAL A 422 -8.74 -7.40 -33.41
C VAL A 422 -7.95 -6.36 -34.17
N ASN A 423 -8.41 -5.10 -34.20
CA ASN A 423 -7.72 -4.05 -34.95
C ASN A 423 -6.50 -3.52 -34.17
N PRO A 424 -5.26 -3.74 -34.66
CA PRO A 424 -4.05 -3.23 -33.98
C PRO A 424 -3.96 -1.70 -34.04
N GLU A 425 -4.63 -1.04 -34.95
CA GLU A 425 -4.70 0.42 -35.07
C GLU A 425 -5.88 1.05 -34.34
N CYS A 426 -6.50 0.32 -33.42
CA CYS A 426 -7.61 0.83 -32.65
C CYS A 426 -7.19 2.02 -31.77
N PRO A 427 -7.81 3.21 -31.92
CA PRO A 427 -7.43 4.41 -31.14
C PRO A 427 -7.46 4.20 -29.61
N ALA A 428 -8.43 3.43 -29.11
CA ALA A 428 -8.50 3.12 -27.69
C ALA A 428 -7.35 2.22 -27.22
N GLN A 429 -6.88 1.29 -28.06
CA GLN A 429 -5.71 0.49 -27.75
C GLN A 429 -4.43 1.34 -27.80
N LEU A 430 -4.29 2.21 -28.80
CA LEU A 430 -3.18 3.14 -28.91
C LEU A 430 -3.05 3.99 -27.65
N LEU A 431 -4.14 4.65 -27.22
CA LEU A 431 -4.17 5.46 -26.01
C LEU A 431 -3.65 4.68 -24.79
N ARG A 432 -4.16 3.48 -24.57
CA ARG A 432 -3.77 2.64 -23.43
C ARG A 432 -2.35 2.10 -23.54
N ASN A 433 -1.87 1.81 -24.74
CA ASN A 433 -0.49 1.39 -24.98
C ASN A 433 0.49 2.53 -24.69
N VAL A 434 0.21 3.75 -25.14
CA VAL A 434 1.06 4.93 -24.87
C VAL A 434 1.08 5.25 -23.37
N ILE A 435 -0.07 5.25 -22.69
CA ILE A 435 -0.15 5.46 -21.23
C ILE A 435 0.68 4.40 -20.48
N HIS A 436 0.55 3.13 -20.88
CA HIS A 436 1.34 2.07 -20.26
C HIS A 436 2.84 2.26 -20.52
N PHE A 437 3.23 2.57 -21.76
CA PHE A 437 4.62 2.80 -22.13
C PHE A 437 5.27 3.91 -21.31
N CYS A 438 4.53 4.99 -21.04
CA CYS A 438 5.02 6.14 -20.27
C CYS A 438 5.00 5.92 -18.75
N SER A 439 4.32 4.88 -18.26
CA SER A 439 4.11 4.64 -16.84
C SER A 439 5.41 4.48 -16.04
N ARG A 440 5.34 4.76 -14.72
CA ARG A 440 6.48 4.69 -13.80
C ARG A 440 7.22 3.36 -13.83
N ASP A 441 6.50 2.26 -13.97
CA ASP A 441 7.07 0.91 -13.98
C ASP A 441 7.62 0.49 -15.35
N ALA A 442 7.25 1.23 -16.42
CA ALA A 442 7.74 1.06 -17.78
C ALA A 442 8.85 2.07 -18.11
N MET A 443 8.66 2.97 -19.06
CA MET A 443 9.70 3.92 -19.45
C MET A 443 9.81 5.15 -18.54
N ASP A 444 8.91 5.32 -17.56
CA ASP A 444 8.94 6.37 -16.53
C ASP A 444 9.08 7.79 -17.08
N ILE A 445 8.20 8.14 -18.00
CA ILE A 445 8.18 9.48 -18.61
C ILE A 445 7.33 10.41 -17.75
N GLU A 446 7.97 11.04 -16.75
CA GLU A 446 7.31 11.94 -15.81
C GLU A 446 6.71 13.14 -16.52
N GLY A 447 5.46 13.47 -16.21
CA GLY A 447 4.72 14.59 -16.83
C GLY A 447 3.85 14.18 -18.03
N LEU A 448 4.01 12.97 -18.59
CA LEU A 448 3.18 12.47 -19.67
C LEU A 448 2.05 11.58 -19.10
N GLY A 449 1.06 12.22 -18.49
CA GLY A 449 -0.13 11.55 -17.92
C GLY A 449 -1.25 11.34 -18.94
N ASP A 450 -2.30 10.60 -18.54
CA ASP A 450 -3.42 10.15 -19.39
C ASP A 450 -4.02 11.28 -20.25
N ALA A 451 -4.34 12.43 -19.64
CA ALA A 451 -4.96 13.55 -20.34
C ALA A 451 -4.06 14.18 -21.42
N LEU A 452 -2.74 14.22 -21.18
CA LEU A 452 -1.80 14.77 -22.15
C LEU A 452 -1.55 13.79 -23.30
N VAL A 453 -1.49 12.49 -23.02
CA VAL A 453 -1.41 11.43 -24.04
C VAL A 453 -2.65 11.47 -24.95
N GLU A 454 -3.85 11.59 -24.36
CA GLU A 454 -5.09 11.73 -25.13
C GLU A 454 -5.06 12.95 -26.06
N LYS A 455 -4.55 14.09 -25.56
CA LYS A 455 -4.39 15.30 -26.33
C LYS A 455 -3.38 15.12 -27.47
N PHE A 456 -2.25 14.48 -27.23
CA PHE A 456 -1.25 14.20 -28.26
C PHE A 456 -1.81 13.30 -29.40
N ILE A 457 -2.62 12.31 -29.04
CA ILE A 457 -3.26 11.43 -30.02
C ILE A 457 -4.33 12.19 -30.80
N SER A 458 -5.16 13.00 -30.13
CA SER A 458 -6.22 13.78 -30.79
C SER A 458 -5.69 14.84 -31.76
N GLU A 459 -4.51 15.42 -31.48
CA GLU A 459 -3.81 16.36 -32.34
C GLU A 459 -2.91 15.67 -33.39
N ASN A 460 -2.98 14.33 -33.48
CA ASN A 460 -2.15 13.49 -34.38
C ASN A 460 -0.63 13.65 -34.19
N LEU A 461 -0.18 14.04 -32.98
CA LEU A 461 1.25 14.11 -32.65
C LEU A 461 1.83 12.72 -32.36
N ILE A 462 0.99 11.77 -31.91
CA ILE A 462 1.36 10.38 -31.59
C ILE A 462 0.43 9.42 -32.33
N SER A 463 0.99 8.54 -33.15
CA SER A 463 0.33 7.40 -33.79
C SER A 463 0.85 6.04 -33.31
N ASN A 464 2.02 6.03 -32.67
CA ASN A 464 2.61 4.87 -31.97
C ASN A 464 3.58 5.36 -30.88
N VAL A 465 4.09 4.45 -30.05
CA VAL A 465 4.94 4.82 -28.90
C VAL A 465 6.31 5.38 -29.30
N ALA A 466 6.82 5.13 -30.53
CA ALA A 466 8.08 5.71 -30.98
C ALA A 466 7.95 7.22 -31.28
N ASP A 467 6.76 7.69 -31.67
CA ASP A 467 6.51 9.12 -31.92
C ASP A 467 6.75 10.00 -30.68
N ILE A 468 6.69 9.42 -29.47
CA ILE A 468 6.98 10.12 -28.21
C ILE A 468 8.38 10.76 -28.25
N TYR A 469 9.34 10.08 -28.86
CA TYR A 469 10.73 10.51 -28.92
C TYR A 469 11.01 11.57 -30.00
N ASP A 470 10.03 11.84 -30.86
CA ASP A 470 10.10 12.87 -31.90
C ASP A 470 9.44 14.19 -31.43
N ILE A 471 8.72 14.19 -30.28
CA ILE A 471 8.00 15.36 -29.76
C ILE A 471 8.96 16.46 -29.37
N THR A 472 8.69 17.67 -29.83
CA THR A 472 9.46 18.88 -29.54
C THR A 472 8.80 19.76 -28.47
N ALA A 473 9.62 20.55 -27.75
CA ALA A 473 9.11 21.53 -26.80
C ALA A 473 8.15 22.53 -27.44
N GLY A 474 8.37 22.86 -28.74
CA GLY A 474 7.49 23.77 -29.52
C GLY A 474 6.08 23.23 -29.67
N GLU A 475 5.93 21.95 -29.99
CA GLU A 475 4.64 21.28 -30.13
C GLU A 475 3.91 21.18 -28.79
N ILE A 476 4.63 20.89 -27.69
CA ILE A 476 4.05 20.88 -26.34
C ILE A 476 3.52 22.26 -25.95
N MET A 477 4.26 23.35 -26.25
CA MET A 477 3.84 24.72 -25.95
C MET A 477 2.63 25.19 -26.77
N MET A 478 2.32 24.57 -27.89
CA MET A 478 1.10 24.86 -28.66
C MET A 478 -0.16 24.34 -27.99
N LEU A 479 -0.01 23.40 -27.04
CA LEU A 479 -1.14 22.83 -26.32
C LEU A 479 -1.56 23.72 -25.14
N GLU A 480 -2.87 23.91 -24.99
CA GLU A 480 -3.45 24.71 -23.92
C GLU A 480 -3.03 24.19 -22.54
N GLY A 481 -2.58 25.09 -21.66
CA GLY A 481 -2.13 24.76 -20.31
C GLY A 481 -0.63 24.47 -20.18
N HIS A 482 0.13 24.44 -21.28
CA HIS A 482 1.58 24.19 -21.23
C HIS A 482 2.40 25.46 -21.48
N GLN A 483 3.45 25.65 -20.67
CA GLN A 483 4.39 26.76 -20.74
C GLN A 483 5.81 26.21 -20.96
N GLU A 484 6.77 27.09 -21.29
CA GLU A 484 8.17 26.73 -21.60
C GLU A 484 8.81 25.78 -20.53
N LYS A 485 8.58 26.06 -19.25
CA LYS A 485 9.13 25.23 -18.17
C LYS A 485 8.56 23.80 -18.16
N SER A 486 7.25 23.66 -18.32
CA SER A 486 6.60 22.33 -18.35
C SER A 486 6.99 21.54 -19.60
N ALA A 487 7.06 22.22 -20.75
CA ALA A 487 7.50 21.63 -22.00
C ALA A 487 8.94 21.13 -21.92
N LYS A 488 9.86 21.94 -21.36
CA LYS A 488 11.25 21.56 -21.17
C LYS A 488 11.40 20.36 -20.22
N ASN A 489 10.70 20.36 -19.08
CA ASN A 489 10.73 19.24 -18.14
C ASN A 489 10.26 17.93 -18.77
N LEU A 490 9.22 17.98 -19.60
CA LEU A 490 8.70 16.80 -20.30
C LEU A 490 9.70 16.27 -21.33
N VAL A 491 10.30 17.15 -22.15
CA VAL A 491 11.34 16.75 -23.10
C VAL A 491 12.55 16.13 -22.38
N GLU A 492 12.97 16.71 -21.26
CA GLU A 492 14.04 16.13 -20.43
C GLU A 492 13.67 14.77 -19.85
N ALA A 493 12.39 14.54 -19.48
CA ALA A 493 11.92 13.24 -19.02
C ALA A 493 11.92 12.20 -20.16
N ILE A 494 11.50 12.59 -21.36
CA ILE A 494 11.56 11.75 -22.57
C ILE A 494 13.02 11.36 -22.86
N GLU A 495 13.95 12.30 -22.86
CA GLU A 495 15.37 12.03 -23.09
C GLU A 495 15.97 11.11 -22.03
N ARG A 496 15.65 11.32 -20.75
CA ARG A 496 16.12 10.42 -19.67
C ARG A 496 15.62 8.98 -19.86
N SER A 497 14.39 8.80 -20.34
CA SER A 497 13.79 7.48 -20.50
C SER A 497 14.55 6.61 -21.51
N LYS A 498 15.27 7.20 -22.45
CA LYS A 498 16.11 6.47 -23.44
C LYS A 498 17.19 5.62 -22.80
N GLN A 499 17.63 5.97 -21.57
CA GLN A 499 18.71 5.27 -20.85
C GLN A 499 18.20 4.11 -19.98
N ASN A 500 16.91 3.84 -19.98
CA ASN A 500 16.32 2.77 -19.16
C ASN A 500 16.84 1.39 -19.62
N ASP A 501 16.85 0.45 -18.68
CA ASP A 501 17.23 -0.95 -18.93
C ASP A 501 16.28 -1.62 -19.95
N LEU A 502 16.80 -2.54 -20.76
CA LEU A 502 16.01 -3.31 -21.74
C LEU A 502 14.78 -3.99 -21.11
N SER A 503 14.87 -4.45 -19.86
CA SER A 503 13.72 -5.07 -19.17
C SER A 503 12.54 -4.12 -19.03
N ARG A 504 12.79 -2.83 -18.85
CA ARG A 504 11.74 -1.81 -18.77
C ARG A 504 11.11 -1.56 -20.13
N LEU A 505 11.93 -1.51 -21.19
CA LEU A 505 11.43 -1.41 -22.55
C LEU A 505 10.57 -2.62 -22.94
N LEU A 506 11.02 -3.84 -22.64
CA LEU A 506 10.23 -5.07 -22.90
C LEU A 506 8.87 -5.06 -22.17
N PHE A 507 8.86 -4.59 -20.93
CA PHE A 507 7.61 -4.40 -20.19
C PHE A 507 6.75 -3.29 -20.81
N ALA A 508 7.36 -2.17 -21.21
CA ALA A 508 6.69 -1.02 -21.82
C ALA A 508 6.02 -1.36 -23.16
N LEU A 509 6.63 -2.24 -23.96
CA LEU A 509 6.05 -2.73 -25.22
C LEU A 509 4.74 -3.51 -25.02
N GLY A 510 4.47 -3.95 -23.79
CA GLY A 510 3.18 -4.50 -23.42
C GLY A 510 2.87 -5.85 -24.04
N ILE A 511 3.88 -6.67 -24.30
CA ILE A 511 3.76 -8.02 -24.84
C ILE A 511 2.81 -8.85 -23.95
N ARG A 512 1.86 -9.53 -24.58
CA ARG A 512 0.85 -10.34 -23.87
C ARG A 512 1.55 -11.39 -23.01
N HIS A 513 1.08 -11.59 -21.79
CA HIS A 513 1.64 -12.51 -20.79
C HIS A 513 3.05 -12.16 -20.27
N ILE A 514 3.71 -11.14 -20.78
CA ILE A 514 5.02 -10.68 -20.33
C ILE A 514 4.84 -9.51 -19.37
N GLY A 515 4.87 -9.79 -18.07
CA GLY A 515 4.92 -8.77 -17.01
C GLY A 515 6.34 -8.35 -16.69
N GLN A 516 6.54 -7.45 -15.72
CA GLN A 516 7.86 -6.95 -15.29
C GLN A 516 8.89 -8.04 -15.02
N LYS A 517 8.47 -9.11 -14.28
CA LYS A 517 9.37 -10.22 -13.93
C LYS A 517 9.82 -10.99 -15.17
N ALA A 518 8.90 -11.27 -16.09
CA ALA A 518 9.22 -11.98 -17.32
C ALA A 518 10.09 -11.12 -18.25
N ALA A 519 9.78 -9.82 -18.40
CA ALA A 519 10.60 -8.88 -19.16
C ALA A 519 12.04 -8.82 -18.61
N LYS A 520 12.21 -8.84 -17.28
CA LYS A 520 13.52 -8.90 -16.64
C LYS A 520 14.27 -10.18 -16.97
N LEU A 521 13.61 -11.34 -16.89
CA LEU A 521 14.21 -12.64 -17.21
C LEU A 521 14.65 -12.70 -18.68
N LEU A 522 13.83 -12.21 -19.64
CA LEU A 522 14.20 -12.10 -21.06
C LEU A 522 15.44 -11.22 -21.25
N SER A 523 15.42 -10.01 -20.67
CA SER A 523 16.52 -9.06 -20.78
C SER A 523 17.84 -9.63 -20.23
N GLU A 524 17.79 -10.29 -19.08
CA GLU A 524 18.99 -10.88 -18.43
C GLU A 524 19.50 -12.11 -19.16
N HIS A 525 18.61 -12.93 -19.75
CA HIS A 525 19.01 -14.15 -20.48
C HIS A 525 19.68 -13.81 -21.82
N PHE A 526 19.03 -12.98 -22.65
CA PHE A 526 19.50 -12.69 -24.00
C PHE A 526 20.48 -11.51 -24.07
N GLY A 527 20.41 -10.54 -23.13
CA GLY A 527 21.30 -9.41 -23.03
C GLY A 527 20.97 -8.23 -23.94
N ASP A 528 20.41 -8.45 -25.13
CA ASP A 528 19.98 -7.41 -26.06
C ASP A 528 18.71 -7.79 -26.84
N ILE A 529 18.08 -6.78 -27.45
CA ILE A 529 16.78 -6.94 -28.16
C ILE A 529 16.93 -7.81 -29.41
N ASP A 530 18.07 -7.71 -30.13
CA ASP A 530 18.27 -8.44 -31.38
C ASP A 530 18.41 -9.94 -31.13
N SER A 531 19.05 -10.30 -30.01
CA SER A 531 19.14 -11.69 -29.55
C SER A 531 17.75 -12.24 -29.18
N ILE A 532 16.86 -11.44 -28.58
CA ILE A 532 15.48 -11.84 -28.26
C ILE A 532 14.66 -12.04 -29.55
N ILE A 533 14.81 -11.13 -30.53
CA ILE A 533 14.13 -11.21 -31.83
C ILE A 533 14.55 -12.46 -32.61
N ALA A 534 15.82 -12.85 -32.53
CA ALA A 534 16.36 -14.02 -33.22
C ALA A 534 16.03 -15.35 -32.54
N ALA A 535 15.59 -15.33 -31.26
CA ALA A 535 15.32 -16.54 -30.49
C ALA A 535 14.04 -17.23 -30.95
N SER A 536 14.07 -18.57 -30.99
CA SER A 536 12.89 -19.40 -31.24
C SER A 536 11.97 -19.49 -30.01
N GLU A 537 10.74 -19.96 -30.21
CA GLU A 537 9.78 -20.21 -29.11
C GLU A 537 10.37 -21.20 -28.10
N GLU A 538 11.06 -22.26 -28.59
CA GLU A 538 11.68 -23.29 -27.78
C GLU A 538 12.80 -22.70 -26.90
N GLU A 539 13.67 -21.87 -27.43
CA GLU A 539 14.75 -21.21 -26.69
C GLU A 539 14.22 -20.28 -25.61
N ILE A 540 13.14 -19.54 -25.91
CA ILE A 540 12.48 -18.70 -24.90
C ILE A 540 11.82 -19.55 -23.80
N ALA A 541 11.26 -20.71 -24.16
CA ALA A 541 10.61 -21.62 -23.21
C ALA A 541 11.61 -22.31 -22.25
N GLU A 542 12.90 -22.41 -22.62
CA GLU A 542 13.95 -22.96 -21.75
C GLU A 542 14.30 -22.04 -20.57
N ILE A 543 13.91 -20.75 -20.61
CA ILE A 543 14.17 -19.81 -19.51
C ILE A 543 13.40 -20.25 -18.26
N ASP A 544 14.11 -20.43 -17.13
CA ASP A 544 13.49 -20.82 -15.85
C ASP A 544 12.41 -19.81 -15.43
N GLY A 545 11.19 -20.27 -15.32
CA GLY A 545 10.01 -19.46 -15.01
C GLY A 545 9.21 -19.00 -16.23
N PHE A 546 9.60 -19.36 -17.46
CA PHE A 546 8.78 -19.20 -18.66
C PHE A 546 7.96 -20.46 -18.93
N GLY A 547 6.66 -20.28 -19.21
CA GLY A 547 5.81 -21.33 -19.73
C GLY A 547 5.62 -21.18 -21.23
N GLY A 548 5.18 -22.24 -21.95
CA GLY A 548 4.97 -22.23 -23.40
C GLY A 548 4.06 -21.09 -23.89
N ILE A 549 3.03 -20.71 -23.11
CA ILE A 549 2.14 -19.58 -23.47
C ILE A 549 2.92 -18.24 -23.50
N MET A 550 3.85 -18.04 -22.58
CA MET A 550 4.66 -16.81 -22.53
C MET A 550 5.69 -16.78 -23.66
N ALA A 551 6.35 -17.92 -23.90
CA ALA A 551 7.32 -18.06 -24.99
C ALA A 551 6.67 -17.82 -26.36
N LYS A 552 5.54 -18.46 -26.62
CA LYS A 552 4.74 -18.25 -27.82
C LYS A 552 4.35 -16.78 -28.00
N SER A 553 3.84 -16.13 -26.95
CA SER A 553 3.43 -14.71 -27.02
C SER A 553 4.60 -13.79 -27.34
N ALA A 554 5.79 -14.06 -26.80
CA ALA A 554 6.99 -13.28 -27.10
C ALA A 554 7.45 -13.49 -28.57
N ALA A 555 7.56 -14.75 -28.99
CA ALA A 555 7.96 -15.08 -30.38
C ALA A 555 6.99 -14.50 -31.42
N GLU A 556 5.67 -14.67 -31.22
CA GLU A 556 4.65 -14.09 -32.08
C GLU A 556 4.75 -12.56 -32.16
N PHE A 557 4.94 -11.87 -31.01
CA PHE A 557 5.06 -10.42 -30.98
C PHE A 557 6.25 -9.92 -31.80
N PHE A 558 7.41 -10.53 -31.66
CA PHE A 558 8.62 -10.12 -32.38
C PHE A 558 8.63 -10.55 -33.86
N SER A 559 7.80 -11.51 -34.26
CA SER A 559 7.64 -11.93 -35.66
C SER A 559 6.78 -10.96 -36.50
N MET A 560 6.05 -10.03 -35.86
CA MET A 560 5.18 -9.09 -36.54
C MET A 560 5.98 -7.99 -37.27
N THR A 561 5.66 -7.68 -38.52
CA THR A 561 6.30 -6.61 -39.26
C THR A 561 6.19 -5.25 -38.58
N GLN A 562 5.03 -4.93 -38.02
CA GLN A 562 4.80 -3.67 -37.28
C GLN A 562 5.72 -3.55 -36.05
N THR A 563 5.99 -4.67 -35.36
CA THR A 563 6.91 -4.71 -34.23
C THR A 563 8.34 -4.46 -34.69
N ALA A 564 8.76 -5.05 -35.79
CA ALA A 564 10.09 -4.81 -36.37
C ALA A 564 10.29 -3.31 -36.72
N ASP A 565 9.33 -2.70 -37.41
CA ASP A 565 9.36 -1.27 -37.76
C ASP A 565 9.40 -0.39 -36.45
N LEU A 566 8.62 -0.75 -35.45
CA LEU A 566 8.61 -0.05 -34.15
C LEU A 566 9.97 -0.11 -33.46
N ILE A 567 10.58 -1.31 -33.37
CA ILE A 567 11.89 -1.49 -32.76
C ILE A 567 12.97 -0.70 -33.48
N GLU A 568 12.99 -0.71 -34.81
CA GLU A 568 13.94 0.07 -35.61
C GLU A 568 13.78 1.59 -35.38
N ARG A 569 12.56 2.09 -35.26
CA ARG A 569 12.31 3.49 -34.92
C ARG A 569 12.78 3.84 -33.49
N LEU A 570 12.54 2.98 -32.49
CA LEU A 570 13.03 3.18 -31.15
C LEU A 570 14.56 3.15 -31.08
N LYS A 571 15.23 2.27 -31.87
CA LYS A 571 16.69 2.26 -32.01
C LYS A 571 17.19 3.57 -32.65
N ALA A 572 16.55 4.05 -33.70
CA ALA A 572 16.91 5.30 -34.36
C ALA A 572 16.74 6.51 -33.45
N ALA A 573 15.74 6.49 -32.56
CA ALA A 573 15.53 7.50 -31.53
C ALA A 573 16.57 7.46 -30.39
N GLY A 574 17.41 6.44 -30.33
CA GLY A 574 18.47 6.29 -29.32
C GLY A 574 18.03 5.63 -28.02
N VAL A 575 16.91 4.90 -28.04
CA VAL A 575 16.47 4.12 -26.87
C VAL A 575 17.40 2.95 -26.63
N ASN A 576 17.77 2.71 -25.38
CA ASN A 576 18.67 1.61 -25.01
C ASN A 576 18.03 0.25 -25.29
N MET A 577 18.71 -0.58 -26.08
CA MET A 577 18.30 -1.90 -26.50
C MET A 577 19.05 -3.03 -25.78
N LYS A 578 19.80 -2.70 -24.72
CA LYS A 578 20.64 -3.66 -24.01
C LYS A 578 20.30 -3.73 -22.53
N SER A 579 20.49 -4.90 -21.98
CA SER A 579 20.48 -5.08 -20.52
C SER A 579 21.64 -4.30 -19.91
N LEU A 580 21.36 -3.50 -18.89
CA LEU A 580 22.38 -2.78 -18.12
C LEU A 580 23.01 -3.67 -17.04
N LYS A 581 22.48 -4.88 -16.85
CA LYS A 581 23.09 -5.87 -15.96
C LYS A 581 24.33 -6.42 -16.65
N GLU A 582 25.50 -6.06 -16.16
CA GLU A 582 26.77 -6.67 -16.60
C GLU A 582 26.70 -8.19 -16.31
N LYS A 583 26.76 -9.01 -17.36
CA LYS A 583 27.01 -10.45 -17.19
C LYS A 583 28.44 -10.55 -16.71
N SER A 584 28.64 -10.93 -15.45
CA SER A 584 29.94 -11.32 -14.97
C SER A 584 30.36 -12.56 -15.77
N ASP A 585 31.55 -12.49 -16.43
CA ASP A 585 32.16 -13.66 -17.06
C ASP A 585 32.54 -14.74 -16.02
N ASP A 586 32.52 -14.36 -14.75
CA ASP A 586 32.81 -15.23 -13.63
C ASP A 586 31.53 -16.01 -13.22
N GLN A 587 31.47 -17.24 -13.66
CA GLN A 587 30.36 -18.16 -13.43
C GLN A 587 30.68 -19.19 -12.32
N ARG A 588 31.50 -18.82 -11.33
CA ARG A 588 31.98 -19.75 -10.27
C ARG A 588 30.84 -20.34 -9.41
N PHE A 589 29.68 -19.72 -9.39
CA PHE A 589 28.48 -20.23 -8.70
C PHE A 589 27.46 -20.89 -9.64
N ALA A 590 27.81 -21.11 -10.91
CA ALA A 590 26.90 -21.73 -11.88
C ALA A 590 26.44 -23.12 -11.38
N GLY A 591 25.12 -23.35 -11.42
CA GLY A 591 24.50 -24.58 -10.92
C GLY A 591 24.36 -24.70 -9.40
N LEU A 592 24.84 -23.73 -8.62
CA LEU A 592 24.69 -23.70 -7.16
C LEU A 592 23.44 -22.92 -6.75
N THR A 593 22.71 -23.48 -5.79
CA THR A 593 21.53 -22.82 -5.20
C THR A 593 21.85 -22.46 -3.75
N PHE A 594 21.70 -21.16 -3.42
CA PHE A 594 21.94 -20.62 -2.09
C PHE A 594 20.61 -20.23 -1.44
N VAL A 595 20.52 -20.38 -0.12
CA VAL A 595 19.40 -19.86 0.68
C VAL A 595 19.95 -18.97 1.78
N LEU A 596 19.47 -17.72 1.83
CA LEU A 596 19.87 -16.76 2.86
C LEU A 596 18.92 -16.86 4.06
N THR A 597 19.46 -16.93 5.28
CA THR A 597 18.69 -16.99 6.54
C THR A 597 19.36 -16.17 7.63
N GLY A 598 18.57 -15.54 8.50
CA GLY A 598 19.08 -14.62 9.52
C GLY A 598 19.51 -13.28 8.98
N THR A 599 20.07 -12.42 9.84
CA THR A 599 20.63 -11.11 9.51
C THR A 599 22.12 -11.24 9.23
N LEU A 600 22.54 -10.85 8.03
CA LEU A 600 23.95 -10.88 7.66
C LEU A 600 24.68 -9.70 8.32
N PRO A 601 25.93 -9.88 8.79
CA PRO A 601 26.65 -8.87 9.57
C PRO A 601 26.89 -7.54 8.84
N THR A 602 27.20 -7.56 7.54
CA THR A 602 27.54 -6.35 6.78
C THR A 602 26.80 -6.22 5.46
N LEU A 603 26.23 -7.30 4.93
CA LEU A 603 25.46 -7.30 3.68
C LEU A 603 23.96 -7.29 3.96
N SER A 604 23.23 -6.48 3.22
CA SER A 604 21.78 -6.68 3.12
C SER A 604 21.50 -7.98 2.36
N ARG A 605 20.31 -8.56 2.58
CA ARG A 605 19.88 -9.77 1.85
C ARG A 605 19.88 -9.54 0.33
N LYS A 606 19.60 -8.31 -0.11
CA LYS A 606 19.60 -7.91 -1.51
C LYS A 606 21.01 -7.95 -2.09
N GLU A 607 21.99 -7.36 -1.41
CA GLU A 607 23.39 -7.37 -1.84
C GLU A 607 23.98 -8.77 -1.90
N ALA A 608 23.69 -9.61 -0.88
CA ALA A 608 24.11 -11.00 -0.90
C ALA A 608 23.45 -11.80 -2.05
N THR A 609 22.19 -11.53 -2.36
CA THR A 609 21.52 -12.11 -3.53
C THR A 609 22.17 -11.67 -4.83
N GLU A 610 22.48 -10.39 -4.98
CA GLU A 610 23.15 -9.83 -6.17
C GLU A 610 24.54 -10.44 -6.37
N ILE A 611 25.33 -10.64 -5.30
CA ILE A 611 26.63 -11.32 -5.36
C ILE A 611 26.47 -12.74 -5.89
N ILE A 612 25.54 -13.51 -5.34
CA ILE A 612 25.28 -14.90 -5.76
C ILE A 612 24.87 -14.96 -7.23
N GLU A 613 23.90 -14.12 -7.64
CA GLU A 613 23.36 -14.10 -8.99
C GLU A 613 24.38 -13.58 -10.02
N ASN A 614 25.18 -12.59 -9.67
CA ASN A 614 26.24 -12.06 -10.55
C ASN A 614 27.34 -13.10 -10.83
N LEU A 615 27.53 -14.08 -9.96
CA LEU A 615 28.47 -15.18 -10.15
C LEU A 615 27.83 -16.46 -10.73
N GLY A 616 26.60 -16.32 -11.26
CA GLY A 616 25.88 -17.41 -11.93
C GLY A 616 25.13 -18.37 -10.98
N GLY A 617 25.09 -18.06 -9.67
CA GLY A 617 24.36 -18.85 -8.67
C GLY A 617 22.88 -18.49 -8.62
N LYS A 618 22.06 -19.32 -7.98
CA LYS A 618 20.62 -19.09 -7.76
C LYS A 618 20.36 -18.81 -6.28
N ALA A 619 19.73 -17.69 -5.95
CA ALA A 619 19.21 -17.41 -4.61
C ALA A 619 17.76 -17.90 -4.49
N SER A 620 17.47 -18.72 -3.45
CA SER A 620 16.12 -19.28 -3.20
C SER A 620 15.58 -18.85 -1.85
N SER A 621 14.28 -18.68 -1.78
CA SER A 621 13.58 -18.31 -0.54
C SER A 621 13.35 -19.47 0.42
N SER A 622 13.49 -20.73 -0.02
CA SER A 622 13.21 -21.92 0.79
C SER A 622 14.29 -23.00 0.65
N VAL A 623 14.57 -23.70 1.76
CA VAL A 623 15.52 -24.81 1.80
C VAL A 623 14.86 -26.07 1.25
N SER A 624 15.52 -26.76 0.31
CA SER A 624 15.09 -28.01 -0.30
C SER A 624 16.31 -28.91 -0.59
N LYS A 625 16.09 -30.16 -1.00
CA LYS A 625 17.17 -31.07 -1.41
C LYS A 625 18.02 -30.56 -2.58
N LYS A 626 17.54 -29.55 -3.31
CA LYS A 626 18.28 -28.90 -4.41
C LYS A 626 19.13 -27.72 -3.93
N THR A 627 19.08 -27.35 -2.64
CA THR A 627 19.88 -26.26 -2.06
C THR A 627 21.32 -26.74 -1.89
N SER A 628 22.28 -25.99 -2.43
CA SER A 628 23.70 -26.30 -2.35
C SER A 628 24.33 -25.77 -1.06
N TYR A 629 23.93 -24.55 -0.65
CA TYR A 629 24.43 -23.89 0.55
C TYR A 629 23.32 -23.08 1.23
N VAL A 630 23.39 -23.02 2.57
CA VAL A 630 22.60 -22.07 3.34
C VAL A 630 23.55 -21.06 3.96
N VAL A 631 23.41 -19.79 3.59
CA VAL A 631 24.17 -18.68 4.19
C VAL A 631 23.44 -18.23 5.43
N ALA A 632 24.01 -18.46 6.60
CA ALA A 632 23.43 -18.15 7.88
C ALA A 632 24.05 -16.91 8.49
N GLY A 633 23.23 -15.89 8.77
CA GLY A 633 23.57 -14.76 9.61
C GLY A 633 23.13 -14.94 11.06
N GLU A 634 23.14 -13.85 11.83
CA GLU A 634 22.64 -13.84 13.21
C GLU A 634 21.13 -14.15 13.26
N GLU A 635 20.69 -14.82 14.32
CA GLU A 635 19.29 -15.21 14.51
C GLU A 635 18.68 -16.08 13.36
N ALA A 636 19.49 -16.93 12.77
CA ALA A 636 19.05 -17.84 11.72
C ALA A 636 17.98 -18.82 12.26
N GLY A 637 16.73 -18.66 11.81
CA GLY A 637 15.56 -19.41 12.31
C GLY A 637 15.34 -20.77 11.66
N SER A 638 14.08 -21.15 11.41
CA SER A 638 13.64 -22.47 10.93
C SER A 638 14.34 -22.99 9.66
N LYS A 639 14.87 -22.12 8.83
CA LYS A 639 15.61 -22.50 7.62
C LYS A 639 16.97 -23.15 7.96
N LEU A 640 17.63 -22.70 9.02
CA LEU A 640 18.88 -23.30 9.50
C LEU A 640 18.64 -24.70 10.01
N GLN A 641 17.60 -24.90 10.83
CA GLN A 641 17.20 -26.22 11.31
C GLN A 641 16.93 -27.18 10.13
N LYS A 642 16.15 -26.71 9.15
CA LYS A 642 15.84 -27.50 7.96
C LYS A 642 17.05 -27.84 7.10
N ALA A 643 18.05 -26.93 7.04
CA ALA A 643 19.32 -27.23 6.35
C ALA A 643 20.07 -28.35 7.07
N THR A 644 20.15 -28.30 8.40
CA THR A 644 20.78 -29.34 9.24
C THR A 644 20.07 -30.68 9.07
N ASP A 645 18.74 -30.70 9.10
CA ASP A 645 17.93 -31.91 8.93
C ASP A 645 18.12 -32.56 7.54
N LEU A 646 18.39 -31.76 6.52
CA LEU A 646 18.64 -32.23 5.14
C LEU A 646 20.12 -32.46 4.83
N GLY A 647 21.02 -32.21 5.79
CA GLY A 647 22.46 -32.35 5.60
C GLY A 647 23.07 -31.36 4.61
N ILE A 648 22.48 -30.18 4.46
CA ILE A 648 22.93 -29.13 3.53
C ILE A 648 24.01 -28.30 4.22
N PRO A 649 25.15 -28.03 3.55
CA PRO A 649 26.23 -27.19 4.09
C PRO A 649 25.72 -25.80 4.47
N VAL A 650 26.03 -25.39 5.71
CA VAL A 650 25.74 -24.05 6.21
C VAL A 650 27.06 -23.27 6.21
N ILE A 651 27.04 -22.10 5.61
CA ILE A 651 28.20 -21.18 5.48
C ILE A 651 27.85 -19.82 6.10
N THR A 652 28.88 -19.07 6.48
CA THR A 652 28.75 -17.71 6.98
C THR A 652 28.77 -16.70 5.83
N GLN A 653 28.49 -15.42 6.12
CA GLN A 653 28.66 -14.34 5.16
C GLN A 653 30.10 -14.25 4.66
N ASP A 654 31.09 -14.39 5.56
CA ASP A 654 32.50 -14.32 5.22
C ASP A 654 32.92 -15.48 4.30
N ASP A 655 32.34 -16.67 4.50
CA ASP A 655 32.58 -17.79 3.60
C ASP A 655 31.97 -17.51 2.21
N LEU A 656 30.77 -16.92 2.15
CA LEU A 656 30.18 -16.49 0.88
C LEU A 656 31.05 -15.48 0.16
N LEU A 657 31.56 -14.46 0.87
CA LEU A 657 32.44 -13.43 0.30
C LEU A 657 33.78 -14.03 -0.18
N LYS A 658 34.37 -14.94 0.58
CA LYS A 658 35.58 -15.68 0.14
C LYS A 658 35.32 -16.52 -1.10
N MET A 659 34.20 -17.25 -1.14
CA MET A 659 33.78 -18.01 -2.33
C MET A 659 33.52 -17.08 -3.53
N ALA A 660 33.03 -15.87 -3.28
CA ALA A 660 32.84 -14.83 -4.29
C ALA A 660 34.14 -14.14 -4.73
N GLY A 661 35.28 -14.38 -4.04
CA GLY A 661 36.55 -13.72 -4.32
C GLY A 661 36.60 -12.25 -3.88
N GLN A 662 35.73 -11.90 -2.93
CA GLN A 662 35.71 -10.58 -2.28
C GLN A 662 36.27 -10.76 -0.87
N GLU A 663 37.51 -10.33 -0.61
CA GLU A 663 38.13 -10.32 0.72
C GLU A 663 37.74 -9.10 1.53
#